data_c6c9181beeb1a40627ee0e00b1526865
#
_entry.id   c6c9181beeb1a40627ee0e00b1526865
#
_cell.length_a   1.000
_cell.length_b   1.000
_cell.length_c   1.000
_cell.angle_alpha   90.00
_cell.angle_beta   90.00
_cell.angle_gamma   90.00
#
_symmetry.space_group_name_H-M   'P 1'
#
loop_
_entity.id
_entity.type
_entity.pdbx_description
1 polymer ?
#
loop_
_entity_poly.entity_id
_entity_poly.type
_entity_poly.pdbx_seq_one_letter_code
_entity_poly.pdbx_strand_id
1 'polypeptide(L)'
;MKKNLPYLIISLGVAAVIAVFSFFDLYDNFEHSLLDMRFKSRGLMETRDDIATADIDVRALQTEGKWDPWSREKHIPMVELAQQHGLDAFIFDVYFIENSERKLEYKVLNNVTDSAMHIEDFKSLFPDPDNELAEASKRAGNIIFAQSFKPQPKKKEPVKKRTPVMERRLALLEKKGYFRKVDREKYSTLFDFYDIETAIDSLIEKSAGVYFFQSDPDPDGLQRKYPLVGLYEDRLFPAASLAIALRHYGVSFDDVEIIPGKYLRFDLPKQDEHGRNQISIPINMKGQMQVNWAGNWEDKETGEFDLMHYPYSVLKTFQQREYPNYVLAEYKKIANLQFEGDIKSALKPAVAAMPDDRRQIIQVAKKLFPLSAAEKWILKNPAKTASDFKKLPPFMFNELKNNNIIAKALKRGSESSLNQLLSSKSIIFDSGIENYQFSTFQKLQNDLSKKIKETRSRIVIVEKEIEQAKKAGADFSQQSDSVESEKSAEKKLKKVQARLSIIERNHQILSNLHKNNMIDEQRPLYFLPVNKRLIAGKEDKGNAKLIVPFEFVGKKLYYGLTATGTSDLNPMPFDPRYPMVGLHANALNTILDNKIIHEISKEYVTLIIIVIGMALAFGVPALSPAMGGLAIGALVAGYAWSAFWLFSNEHIWLDMVGPLSTMAIGYLGITVYNYIQEEKNKQFLKDSFGTYVSPELIDQMYESGEEPSLGGEEGYHTAFFTDIQSFSSFSEKLTASDLVGLLNQYLTDMTDVLLDNKGTLDKYIGDAIVAFYGAPIEIDDHEMWACKTAIQMQDKLDILRKAWQEEGDRWPEIVHNMQNRIGICTGHLVTGNMGSEARMNYTMMGDTVNLAARLESSAKQYGVYIQISDTTYKPVKDLFVVRDLDFVVVKGKTEPAQVYELISEVGKEPDLYKKLLPAFHEALALYRNQDWKKAIEAFKASDELEDMFPGRSTNPSRLYIPRCEYYLDNSPGDNWDGSWTMTSK
;
A
#
# COMPACT_ATOMS: atom_id res chain seq x y z
N MET A 1 28.93 16.07 17.65
CA MET A 1 27.70 15.87 18.45
C MET A 1 26.76 17.09 18.49
N LYS A 2 27.24 18.34 18.78
CA LYS A 2 26.35 19.53 18.83
C LYS A 2 25.63 19.83 17.50
N LYS A 3 26.28 19.62 16.35
CA LYS A 3 25.70 19.89 15.03
C LYS A 3 24.49 18.99 14.69
N ASN A 4 24.47 17.74 15.18
CA ASN A 4 23.40 16.79 14.87
C ASN A 4 22.29 16.74 15.94
N LEU A 5 22.41 17.53 17.01
CA LEU A 5 21.43 17.53 18.10
C LEU A 5 19.99 17.89 17.66
N PRO A 6 19.76 18.91 16.80
CA PRO A 6 18.42 19.20 16.32
C PRO A 6 17.79 18.03 15.54
N TYR A 7 18.55 17.39 14.68
CA TYR A 7 18.09 16.24 13.89
C TYR A 7 17.74 15.05 14.78
N LEU A 8 18.54 14.84 15.83
CA LEU A 8 18.28 13.79 16.82
C LEU A 8 16.96 14.08 17.59
N ILE A 9 16.73 15.34 17.98
CA ILE A 9 15.51 15.74 18.69
C ILE A 9 14.30 15.54 17.77
N ILE A 10 14.35 15.94 16.50
CA ILE A 10 13.26 15.79 15.54
C ILE A 10 12.98 14.30 15.30
N SER A 11 14.00 13.52 14.92
CA SER A 11 13.81 12.13 14.55
C SER A 11 13.39 11.26 15.73
N LEU A 12 13.99 11.43 16.91
CA LEU A 12 13.57 10.70 18.10
C LEU A 12 12.24 11.20 18.66
N GLY A 13 11.94 12.49 18.50
CA GLY A 13 10.60 13.04 18.82
C GLY A 13 9.51 12.38 17.97
N VAL A 14 9.73 12.28 16.65
CA VAL A 14 8.83 11.56 15.75
C VAL A 14 8.74 10.08 16.14
N ALA A 15 9.87 9.42 16.37
CA ALA A 15 9.91 8.03 16.78
C ALA A 15 9.14 7.78 18.08
N ALA A 16 9.30 8.66 19.08
CA ALA A 16 8.57 8.58 20.35
C ALA A 16 7.06 8.77 20.17
N VAL A 17 6.64 9.74 19.36
CA VAL A 17 5.21 9.96 19.07
C VAL A 17 4.61 8.73 18.39
N ILE A 18 5.30 8.16 17.40
CA ILE A 18 4.84 6.97 16.66
C ILE A 18 4.84 5.75 17.59
N ALA A 19 5.86 5.58 18.44
CA ALA A 19 5.90 4.51 19.42
C ALA A 19 4.74 4.62 20.43
N VAL A 20 4.37 5.82 20.88
CA VAL A 20 3.18 6.02 21.70
C VAL A 20 1.90 5.73 20.90
N PHE A 21 1.85 6.18 19.64
CA PHE A 21 0.70 5.93 18.77
C PHE A 21 0.46 4.43 18.52
N SER A 22 1.53 3.59 18.54
CA SER A 22 1.41 2.14 18.36
C SER A 22 0.62 1.42 19.45
N PHE A 23 0.25 2.08 20.54
CA PHE A 23 -0.61 1.53 21.61
C PHE A 23 -2.09 1.90 21.45
N PHE A 24 -2.48 2.59 20.39
CA PHE A 24 -3.86 2.98 20.13
C PHE A 24 -4.53 2.07 19.10
N ASP A 25 -5.81 1.79 19.27
CA ASP A 25 -6.61 0.96 18.36
C ASP A 25 -6.59 1.43 16.91
N LEU A 26 -6.46 2.76 16.69
CA LEU A 26 -6.36 3.32 15.35
C LEU A 26 -5.11 2.84 14.61
N TYR A 27 -3.99 2.69 15.31
CA TYR A 27 -2.76 2.14 14.75
C TYR A 27 -2.95 0.67 14.34
N ASP A 28 -3.54 -0.13 15.22
CA ASP A 28 -3.81 -1.54 14.96
C ASP A 28 -4.74 -1.71 13.74
N ASN A 29 -5.71 -0.81 13.53
CA ASN A 29 -6.56 -0.83 12.34
C ASN A 29 -5.77 -0.61 11.02
N PHE A 30 -4.79 0.30 11.02
CA PHE A 30 -3.92 0.49 9.85
C PHE A 30 -3.04 -0.74 9.61
N GLU A 31 -2.45 -1.31 10.66
CA GLU A 31 -1.61 -2.50 10.56
C GLU A 31 -2.41 -3.73 10.10
N HIS A 32 -3.63 -3.92 10.60
CA HIS A 32 -4.55 -4.94 10.12
C HIS A 32 -4.89 -4.79 8.64
N SER A 33 -5.08 -3.55 8.15
CA SER A 33 -5.32 -3.31 6.72
C SER A 33 -4.11 -3.72 5.87
N LEU A 34 -2.90 -3.46 6.35
CA LEU A 34 -1.66 -3.89 5.69
C LEU A 34 -1.46 -5.42 5.79
N LEU A 35 -1.90 -6.04 6.88
CA LEU A 35 -1.91 -7.49 7.02
C LEU A 35 -2.85 -8.14 5.98
N ASP A 36 -4.04 -7.58 5.79
CA ASP A 36 -5.00 -8.05 4.78
C ASP A 36 -4.44 -7.93 3.36
N MET A 37 -3.68 -6.86 3.09
CA MET A 37 -2.96 -6.71 1.82
C MET A 37 -1.90 -7.80 1.62
N ARG A 38 -1.20 -8.21 2.68
CA ARG A 38 -0.21 -9.31 2.62
C ARG A 38 -0.89 -10.64 2.30
N PHE A 39 -2.01 -10.96 2.93
CA PHE A 39 -2.80 -12.14 2.61
C PHE A 39 -3.24 -12.14 1.14
N LYS A 40 -3.76 -11.01 0.63
CA LYS A 40 -4.17 -10.86 -0.78
C LYS A 40 -3.00 -10.99 -1.75
N SER A 41 -1.85 -10.40 -1.41
CA SER A 41 -0.65 -10.43 -2.25
C SER A 41 -0.02 -11.83 -2.32
N ARG A 42 -0.08 -12.58 -1.22
CA ARG A 42 0.45 -13.94 -1.16
C ARG A 42 -0.36 -14.91 -2.02
N GLY A 43 -1.68 -14.73 -2.09
CA GLY A 43 -2.59 -15.62 -2.83
C GLY A 43 -2.86 -16.95 -2.10
N LEU A 44 -3.25 -17.97 -2.87
CA LEU A 44 -3.56 -19.31 -2.35
C LEU A 44 -2.30 -20.01 -1.82
N MET A 45 -2.41 -20.64 -0.67
CA MET A 45 -1.38 -21.52 -0.10
C MET A 45 -1.77 -22.98 -0.27
N GLU A 46 -0.76 -23.82 -0.39
CA GLU A 46 -0.97 -25.27 -0.25
C GLU A 46 -1.45 -25.58 1.17
N THR A 47 -2.48 -26.40 1.25
CA THR A 47 -3.05 -26.89 2.51
C THR A 47 -2.83 -28.39 2.66
N ARG A 48 -2.94 -28.88 3.86
CA ARG A 48 -2.82 -30.31 4.14
C ARG A 48 -3.94 -31.10 3.46
N ASP A 49 -3.58 -32.18 2.80
CA ASP A 49 -4.53 -33.08 2.15
C ASP A 49 -5.42 -33.87 3.15
N ASP A 50 -5.01 -33.92 4.43
CA ASP A 50 -5.73 -34.64 5.48
C ASP A 50 -6.74 -33.77 6.23
N ILE A 51 -6.90 -32.50 5.83
CA ILE A 51 -7.94 -31.56 6.33
C ILE A 51 -8.90 -31.23 5.20
N ALA A 52 -10.21 -31.39 5.44
CA ALA A 52 -11.22 -31.13 4.44
C ALA A 52 -12.52 -30.69 5.09
N THR A 53 -13.45 -30.17 4.28
CA THR A 53 -14.80 -29.83 4.71
C THR A 53 -15.84 -30.71 4.03
N ALA A 54 -16.92 -30.98 4.75
CA ALA A 54 -18.14 -31.60 4.24
C ALA A 54 -19.26 -30.56 4.28
N ASP A 55 -19.61 -30.05 3.11
CA ASP A 55 -20.34 -28.81 2.95
C ASP A 55 -21.85 -29.03 2.87
N ILE A 56 -22.59 -28.43 3.81
CA ILE A 56 -24.05 -28.30 3.68
C ILE A 56 -24.30 -27.08 2.78
N ASP A 57 -24.18 -27.30 1.49
CA ASP A 57 -24.32 -26.31 0.45
C ASP A 57 -25.80 -26.05 0.05
N VAL A 58 -25.99 -25.08 -0.86
CA VAL A 58 -27.33 -24.74 -1.39
C VAL A 58 -28.03 -25.98 -2.00
N ARG A 59 -27.29 -26.88 -2.64
CA ARG A 59 -27.82 -28.10 -3.23
C ARG A 59 -28.28 -29.08 -2.16
N ALA A 60 -27.55 -29.20 -1.06
CA ALA A 60 -27.95 -29.98 0.08
C ALA A 60 -29.30 -29.48 0.65
N LEU A 61 -29.45 -28.16 0.79
CA LEU A 61 -30.69 -27.55 1.26
C LEU A 61 -31.87 -27.76 0.29
N GLN A 62 -31.61 -27.78 -1.02
CA GLN A 62 -32.61 -28.06 -2.02
C GLN A 62 -33.09 -29.51 -2.01
N THR A 63 -32.20 -30.46 -1.71
CA THR A 63 -32.50 -31.89 -1.73
C THR A 63 -33.04 -32.41 -0.39
N GLU A 64 -32.54 -31.92 0.72
CA GLU A 64 -32.91 -32.37 2.08
C GLU A 64 -33.95 -31.45 2.76
N GLY A 65 -34.26 -30.30 2.17
CA GLY A 65 -35.16 -29.28 2.74
C GLY A 65 -34.39 -28.17 3.46
N LYS A 66 -35.14 -27.13 3.86
CA LYS A 66 -34.58 -25.97 4.56
C LYS A 66 -33.80 -26.39 5.80
N TRP A 67 -32.73 -25.64 6.08
CA TRP A 67 -32.02 -25.73 7.36
C TRP A 67 -32.88 -25.10 8.46
N ASP A 68 -33.58 -25.95 9.17
CA ASP A 68 -34.22 -25.68 10.44
C ASP A 68 -33.86 -26.95 11.26
N PRO A 69 -32.94 -26.89 12.23
CA PRO A 69 -31.92 -27.93 12.28
C PRO A 69 -32.43 -29.29 11.83
N TRP A 70 -31.81 -29.80 10.78
CA TRP A 70 -32.22 -31.08 10.16
C TRP A 70 -32.41 -32.17 11.23
N SER A 71 -33.34 -33.04 11.06
CA SER A 71 -33.48 -34.21 11.95
C SER A 71 -32.19 -35.01 12.00
N ARG A 72 -31.89 -35.58 13.15
CA ARG A 72 -30.65 -36.32 13.41
C ARG A 72 -30.37 -37.44 12.39
N GLU A 73 -31.39 -38.04 11.87
CA GLU A 73 -31.30 -39.09 10.83
C GLU A 73 -30.58 -38.65 9.58
N LYS A 74 -30.72 -37.39 9.18
CA LYS A 74 -29.99 -36.85 8.00
C LYS A 74 -28.47 -36.80 8.20
N HIS A 75 -27.99 -36.78 9.43
CA HIS A 75 -26.57 -36.74 9.76
C HIS A 75 -25.95 -38.16 9.88
N ILE A 76 -26.75 -39.19 10.08
CA ILE A 76 -26.30 -40.60 10.25
C ILE A 76 -25.43 -41.05 9.08
N PRO A 77 -25.77 -40.80 7.78
CA PRO A 77 -24.90 -41.19 6.67
C PRO A 77 -23.49 -40.60 6.72
N MET A 78 -23.33 -39.42 7.30
CA MET A 78 -22.01 -38.78 7.47
C MET A 78 -21.24 -39.44 8.63
N VAL A 79 -21.88 -39.81 9.71
CA VAL A 79 -21.29 -40.59 10.80
C VAL A 79 -20.85 -41.97 10.33
N GLU A 80 -21.69 -42.63 9.50
CA GLU A 80 -21.34 -43.89 8.88
C GLU A 80 -20.16 -43.78 7.91
N LEU A 81 -20.08 -42.69 7.15
CA LEU A 81 -18.92 -42.38 6.31
C LEU A 81 -17.66 -42.30 7.18
N ALA A 82 -17.72 -41.61 8.30
CA ALA A 82 -16.59 -41.51 9.23
C ALA A 82 -16.16 -42.88 9.77
N GLN A 83 -17.14 -43.77 10.10
CA GLN A 83 -16.87 -45.11 10.59
C GLN A 83 -16.25 -46.04 9.55
N GLN A 84 -16.76 -45.95 8.29
CA GLN A 84 -16.43 -46.95 7.27
C GLN A 84 -15.16 -46.61 6.50
N HIS A 85 -14.77 -45.34 6.44
CA HIS A 85 -13.69 -44.86 5.59
C HIS A 85 -12.41 -44.46 6.35
N GLY A 86 -12.34 -44.75 7.65
CA GLY A 86 -11.12 -44.57 8.44
C GLY A 86 -10.70 -43.10 8.62
N LEU A 87 -11.69 -42.20 8.75
CA LEU A 87 -11.38 -40.82 9.13
C LEU A 87 -10.67 -40.80 10.49
N ASP A 88 -9.74 -39.87 10.65
CA ASP A 88 -9.13 -39.60 11.96
C ASP A 88 -10.13 -38.87 12.88
N ALA A 89 -10.84 -37.86 12.32
CA ALA A 89 -11.89 -37.15 13.00
C ALA A 89 -13.01 -36.70 12.04
N PHE A 90 -14.24 -36.80 12.50
CA PHE A 90 -15.40 -36.16 11.86
C PHE A 90 -16.00 -35.15 12.82
N ILE A 91 -16.01 -33.89 12.39
CA ILE A 91 -16.19 -32.75 13.28
C ILE A 91 -17.47 -32.03 12.87
N PHE A 92 -18.49 -32.07 13.71
CA PHE A 92 -19.72 -31.33 13.51
C PHE A 92 -19.57 -29.89 13.95
N ASP A 93 -19.63 -28.97 13.04
CA ASP A 93 -19.84 -27.53 13.27
C ASP A 93 -21.34 -27.22 13.25
N VAL A 94 -22.07 -28.01 14.01
CA VAL A 94 -23.54 -27.98 14.17
C VAL A 94 -23.89 -28.26 15.61
N TYR A 95 -24.75 -27.43 16.18
CA TYR A 95 -25.13 -27.51 17.57
C TYR A 95 -26.31 -28.46 17.79
N PHE A 96 -26.16 -29.45 18.67
CA PHE A 96 -27.17 -30.42 19.07
C PHE A 96 -27.54 -30.23 20.55
N ILE A 97 -28.04 -29.04 20.89
CA ILE A 97 -28.27 -28.58 22.26
C ILE A 97 -29.57 -29.13 22.84
N GLU A 98 -30.59 -29.24 22.00
CA GLU A 98 -31.94 -29.72 22.38
C GLU A 98 -32.20 -31.11 21.86
N ASN A 99 -33.06 -31.88 22.59
CA ASN A 99 -33.51 -33.17 22.11
C ASN A 99 -34.41 -33.01 20.90
N SER A 100 -34.29 -33.95 19.96
CA SER A 100 -35.18 -33.99 18.78
C SER A 100 -36.62 -34.33 19.15
N GLU A 101 -37.56 -33.74 18.41
CA GLU A 101 -38.94 -34.21 18.50
C GLU A 101 -39.06 -35.63 17.94
N ARG A 102 -39.72 -36.50 18.69
CA ARG A 102 -40.04 -37.84 18.21
C ARG A 102 -41.31 -37.78 17.37
N LYS A 103 -41.19 -38.13 16.10
CA LYS A 103 -42.33 -38.17 15.15
C LYS A 103 -42.76 -39.61 14.90
N LEU A 104 -44.06 -39.81 14.80
CA LEU A 104 -44.61 -41.10 14.45
C LEU A 104 -44.23 -41.49 13.00
N GLU A 105 -43.61 -42.64 12.81
CA GLU A 105 -43.32 -43.14 11.46
C GLU A 105 -44.55 -43.90 10.90
N TYR A 106 -45.31 -43.26 10.03
CA TYR A 106 -46.46 -43.83 9.33
C TYR A 106 -46.14 -45.12 8.58
N LYS A 107 -44.91 -45.34 8.14
CA LYS A 107 -44.50 -46.56 7.43
C LYS A 107 -44.52 -47.79 8.32
N VAL A 108 -44.34 -47.64 9.62
CA VAL A 108 -44.36 -48.73 10.61
C VAL A 108 -45.80 -49.10 10.92
N LEU A 109 -46.74 -48.17 10.92
CA LEU A 109 -48.16 -48.41 11.17
C LEU A 109 -48.79 -49.35 10.11
N ASN A 110 -48.34 -49.33 8.85
CA ASN A 110 -48.85 -50.20 7.81
C ASN A 110 -48.51 -51.70 7.97
N ASN A 111 -47.59 -52.03 8.89
CA ASN A 111 -47.14 -53.41 9.16
C ASN A 111 -47.74 -53.97 10.49
N VAL A 112 -48.48 -53.14 11.21
CA VAL A 112 -49.13 -53.57 12.46
C VAL A 112 -50.49 -54.20 12.11
N THR A 113 -50.50 -55.51 12.00
CA THR A 113 -51.70 -56.28 11.92
C THR A 113 -52.21 -56.62 13.31
N ASP A 114 -53.46 -56.74 13.51
CA ASP A 114 -54.41 -56.92 14.61
C ASP A 114 -54.00 -57.78 15.83
N SER A 115 -52.76 -57.87 16.23
CA SER A 115 -52.29 -58.59 17.43
C SER A 115 -51.83 -57.60 18.49
N ALA A 116 -52.06 -57.93 19.74
CA ALA A 116 -51.62 -57.15 20.89
C ALA A 116 -50.20 -56.67 20.75
N MET A 117 -49.99 -55.33 20.71
CA MET A 117 -48.71 -54.67 20.52
C MET A 117 -47.91 -54.78 21.83
N HIS A 118 -46.73 -55.37 21.78
CA HIS A 118 -45.83 -55.39 22.89
C HIS A 118 -45.20 -53.98 23.09
N ILE A 119 -44.78 -53.63 24.31
CA ILE A 119 -44.20 -52.35 24.64
C ILE A 119 -42.97 -52.02 23.72
N GLU A 120 -42.22 -53.04 23.29
CA GLU A 120 -41.08 -52.90 22.40
C GLU A 120 -41.52 -52.52 20.96
N ASP A 121 -42.63 -53.09 20.49
CA ASP A 121 -43.20 -52.75 19.20
C ASP A 121 -43.74 -51.30 19.18
N PHE A 122 -44.30 -50.85 20.33
CA PHE A 122 -44.77 -49.47 20.49
C PHE A 122 -43.61 -48.48 20.49
N LYS A 123 -42.47 -48.83 21.10
CA LYS A 123 -41.24 -48.01 21.07
C LYS A 123 -40.69 -47.89 19.66
N SER A 124 -40.83 -48.92 18.82
CA SER A 124 -40.34 -48.88 17.46
C SER A 124 -41.12 -47.90 16.54
N LEU A 125 -42.37 -47.56 16.95
CA LEU A 125 -43.19 -46.55 16.26
C LEU A 125 -42.66 -45.12 16.44
N PHE A 126 -41.85 -44.90 17.46
CA PHE A 126 -41.29 -43.59 17.78
C PHE A 126 -39.78 -43.71 17.82
N PRO A 127 -39.10 -43.69 16.69
CA PRO A 127 -37.65 -43.74 16.68
C PRO A 127 -37.08 -42.58 17.52
N ASP A 128 -35.96 -42.83 18.18
CA ASP A 128 -35.21 -41.86 18.98
C ASP A 128 -33.98 -41.40 18.15
N PRO A 129 -34.13 -40.38 17.32
CA PRO A 129 -33.07 -39.93 16.41
C PRO A 129 -31.83 -39.51 17.18
N ASP A 130 -31.96 -38.98 18.42
CA ASP A 130 -30.87 -38.57 19.26
C ASP A 130 -30.03 -39.76 19.72
N ASN A 131 -30.74 -40.85 20.12
CA ASN A 131 -30.06 -42.08 20.51
C ASN A 131 -29.44 -42.81 19.32
N GLU A 132 -30.09 -42.79 18.15
CA GLU A 132 -29.57 -43.38 16.92
C GLU A 132 -28.26 -42.70 16.49
N LEU A 133 -28.22 -41.36 16.47
CA LEU A 133 -27.04 -40.61 16.18
C LEU A 133 -25.94 -40.85 17.21
N ALA A 134 -26.30 -40.92 18.49
CA ALA A 134 -25.37 -41.19 19.58
C ALA A 134 -24.75 -42.60 19.47
N GLU A 135 -25.56 -43.63 19.20
CA GLU A 135 -25.07 -45.00 18.99
C GLU A 135 -24.20 -45.11 17.72
N ALA A 136 -24.57 -44.43 16.63
CA ALA A 136 -23.75 -44.35 15.45
C ALA A 136 -22.38 -43.69 15.74
N SER A 137 -22.40 -42.59 16.49
CA SER A 137 -21.18 -41.87 16.92
C SER A 137 -20.27 -42.75 17.79
N LYS A 138 -20.89 -43.54 18.72
CA LYS A 138 -20.14 -44.50 19.54
C LYS A 138 -19.46 -45.58 18.69
N ARG A 139 -20.19 -46.11 17.70
CA ARG A 139 -19.63 -47.12 16.78
C ARG A 139 -18.49 -46.55 15.91
N ALA A 140 -18.61 -45.29 15.50
CA ALA A 140 -17.57 -44.60 14.75
C ALA A 140 -16.33 -44.32 15.58
N GLY A 141 -16.48 -43.86 16.83
CA GLY A 141 -15.37 -43.67 17.76
C GLY A 141 -14.51 -42.43 17.52
N ASN A 142 -14.81 -41.66 16.47
CA ASN A 142 -14.05 -40.50 16.02
C ASN A 142 -14.92 -39.23 15.75
N ILE A 143 -16.16 -39.22 16.28
CA ILE A 143 -17.11 -38.12 16.09
C ILE A 143 -16.92 -37.06 17.16
N ILE A 144 -16.79 -35.82 16.76
CA ILE A 144 -16.67 -34.64 17.60
C ILE A 144 -17.86 -33.73 17.38
N PHE A 145 -18.49 -33.24 18.45
CA PHE A 145 -19.62 -32.32 18.38
C PHE A 145 -19.25 -30.94 18.87
N ALA A 146 -19.96 -29.94 18.34
CA ALA A 146 -19.84 -28.57 18.75
C ALA A 146 -20.62 -28.26 20.04
N GLN A 147 -20.05 -27.34 20.81
CA GLN A 147 -20.72 -26.64 21.91
C GLN A 147 -20.58 -25.12 21.71
N SER A 148 -21.58 -24.38 22.16
CA SER A 148 -21.61 -22.92 22.07
C SER A 148 -21.34 -22.31 23.43
N PHE A 149 -20.58 -21.24 23.44
CA PHE A 149 -20.35 -20.38 24.58
C PHE A 149 -20.93 -19.00 24.33
N LYS A 150 -21.56 -18.41 25.32
CA LYS A 150 -22.06 -17.05 25.26
C LYS A 150 -21.05 -16.09 25.87
N PRO A 151 -20.62 -15.06 25.14
CA PRO A 151 -19.71 -14.04 25.68
C PRO A 151 -20.41 -13.25 26.77
N GLN A 152 -19.61 -12.56 27.61
CA GLN A 152 -20.12 -11.69 28.68
C GLN A 152 -21.03 -10.62 28.06
N PRO A 153 -22.25 -10.43 28.60
CA PRO A 153 -23.15 -9.39 28.12
C PRO A 153 -22.57 -8.00 28.41
N LYS A 154 -22.79 -7.03 27.51
CA LYS A 154 -22.33 -5.64 27.66
C LYS A 154 -22.85 -4.94 28.95
N LYS A 155 -23.98 -5.38 29.49
CA LYS A 155 -24.50 -4.96 30.80
C LYS A 155 -24.38 -6.13 31.76
N LYS A 156 -23.91 -5.89 32.98
CA LYS A 156 -23.85 -6.93 34.04
C LYS A 156 -25.25 -7.47 34.26
N GLU A 157 -25.54 -8.61 33.68
CA GLU A 157 -26.71 -9.41 34.02
C GLU A 157 -26.43 -10.26 35.26
N PRO A 158 -27.44 -10.53 36.09
CA PRO A 158 -27.26 -11.42 37.21
C PRO A 158 -26.88 -12.81 36.69
N VAL A 159 -25.91 -13.45 37.32
CA VAL A 159 -25.46 -14.80 36.95
C VAL A 159 -26.67 -15.72 36.92
N LYS A 160 -26.95 -16.25 35.72
CA LYS A 160 -28.08 -17.15 35.49
C LYS A 160 -27.88 -18.42 36.31
N LYS A 161 -28.84 -18.75 37.18
CA LYS A 161 -28.78 -20.03 37.91
C LYS A 161 -28.76 -21.17 36.92
N ARG A 162 -27.77 -22.04 37.00
CA ARG A 162 -27.67 -23.23 36.18
C ARG A 162 -28.92 -24.10 36.31
N THR A 163 -29.35 -24.65 35.20
CA THR A 163 -30.39 -25.67 35.22
C THR A 163 -29.80 -27.02 35.69
N PRO A 164 -30.59 -27.90 36.31
CA PRO A 164 -30.11 -29.23 36.68
C PRO A 164 -29.58 -30.05 35.49
N VAL A 165 -30.12 -29.78 34.29
CA VAL A 165 -29.65 -30.37 33.01
C VAL A 165 -28.22 -29.92 32.71
N MET A 166 -27.95 -28.63 32.83
CA MET A 166 -26.60 -28.10 32.57
C MET A 166 -25.57 -28.58 33.56
N GLU A 167 -25.92 -28.65 34.84
CA GLU A 167 -25.03 -29.22 35.87
C GLU A 167 -24.66 -30.68 35.57
N ARG A 168 -25.65 -31.49 35.19
CA ARG A 168 -25.41 -32.88 34.76
C ARG A 168 -24.52 -32.95 33.53
N ARG A 169 -24.73 -32.11 32.52
CA ARG A 169 -23.90 -32.07 31.30
C ARG A 169 -22.47 -31.66 31.60
N LEU A 170 -22.26 -30.65 32.46
CA LEU A 170 -20.92 -30.25 32.92
C LEU A 170 -20.21 -31.39 33.66
N ALA A 171 -20.93 -32.13 34.53
CA ALA A 171 -20.37 -33.32 35.19
C ALA A 171 -19.97 -34.40 34.16
N LEU A 172 -20.74 -34.58 33.08
CA LEU A 172 -20.38 -35.51 32.00
C LEU A 172 -19.14 -35.04 31.23
N LEU A 173 -19.04 -33.75 30.90
CA LEU A 173 -17.86 -33.18 30.24
C LEU A 173 -16.60 -33.34 31.13
N GLU A 174 -16.72 -33.10 32.44
CA GLU A 174 -15.64 -33.30 33.39
C GLU A 174 -15.17 -34.75 33.43
N LYS A 175 -16.13 -35.68 33.56
CA LYS A 175 -15.87 -37.13 33.55
C LYS A 175 -15.16 -37.59 32.28
N LYS A 176 -15.40 -36.91 31.17
CA LYS A 176 -14.77 -37.18 29.84
C LYS A 176 -13.43 -36.48 29.65
N GLY A 177 -13.04 -35.56 30.55
CA GLY A 177 -11.80 -34.80 30.41
C GLY A 177 -11.83 -33.75 29.28
N TYR A 178 -13.00 -33.20 28.94
CA TYR A 178 -13.13 -32.24 27.87
C TYR A 178 -12.80 -30.79 28.27
N PHE A 179 -12.47 -30.58 29.55
CA PHE A 179 -11.92 -29.35 30.10
C PHE A 179 -11.03 -29.66 31.29
N ARG A 180 -10.23 -28.69 31.76
CA ARG A 180 -9.49 -28.79 33.03
C ARG A 180 -9.89 -27.68 34.00
N LYS A 181 -9.87 -27.99 35.32
CA LYS A 181 -10.05 -26.97 36.34
C LYS A 181 -8.78 -26.17 36.52
N VAL A 182 -8.92 -24.86 36.68
CA VAL A 182 -7.80 -23.94 36.78
C VAL A 182 -8.06 -22.87 37.85
N ASP A 183 -7.01 -22.26 38.34
CA ASP A 183 -7.11 -21.02 39.08
C ASP A 183 -7.55 -19.90 38.15
N ARG A 184 -8.78 -19.38 38.34
CA ARG A 184 -9.38 -18.35 37.50
C ARG A 184 -8.55 -17.07 37.46
N GLU A 185 -7.90 -16.67 38.55
CA GLU A 185 -7.14 -15.42 38.62
C GLU A 185 -5.99 -15.42 37.60
N LYS A 186 -5.29 -16.55 37.50
CA LYS A 186 -4.19 -16.74 36.55
C LYS A 186 -4.60 -16.61 35.07
N TYR A 187 -5.85 -16.90 34.77
CA TYR A 187 -6.38 -16.93 33.39
C TYR A 187 -7.47 -15.89 33.15
N SER A 188 -7.60 -14.88 34.01
CA SER A 188 -8.68 -13.88 33.99
C SER A 188 -8.69 -13.01 32.72
N THR A 189 -7.60 -12.94 31.95
CA THR A 189 -7.50 -12.22 30.72
C THR A 189 -7.94 -13.00 29.49
N LEU A 190 -8.05 -14.34 29.61
CA LEU A 190 -8.54 -15.18 28.53
C LEU A 190 -9.99 -14.87 28.20
N PHE A 191 -10.42 -15.40 27.05
CA PHE A 191 -11.80 -15.30 26.60
C PHE A 191 -12.73 -15.86 27.66
N ASP A 192 -13.47 -14.99 28.37
CA ASP A 192 -14.33 -15.33 29.48
C ASP A 192 -15.77 -15.43 29.03
N PHE A 193 -16.38 -16.60 29.28
CA PHE A 193 -17.73 -16.90 28.84
C PHE A 193 -18.71 -16.78 30.02
N TYR A 194 -19.89 -16.27 29.73
CA TYR A 194 -20.97 -16.08 30.69
C TYR A 194 -21.83 -17.32 30.83
N ASP A 195 -22.10 -18.03 29.73
CA ASP A 195 -22.99 -19.21 29.69
C ASP A 195 -22.46 -20.22 28.68
N ILE A 196 -22.84 -21.48 28.82
CA ILE A 196 -22.45 -22.59 27.96
C ILE A 196 -23.68 -23.36 27.51
N GLU A 197 -23.74 -23.64 26.22
CA GLU A 197 -24.73 -24.52 25.61
C GLU A 197 -23.99 -25.71 25.00
N THR A 198 -24.14 -26.89 25.58
CA THR A 198 -23.43 -28.08 25.11
C THR A 198 -24.39 -29.12 24.55
N ALA A 199 -23.82 -30.09 23.84
CA ALA A 199 -24.57 -31.17 23.23
C ALA A 199 -25.44 -31.94 24.29
N ILE A 200 -26.45 -32.64 23.82
CA ILE A 200 -27.29 -33.48 24.69
C ILE A 200 -26.50 -34.61 25.33
N ASP A 201 -26.95 -35.08 26.47
CA ASP A 201 -26.28 -36.05 27.31
C ASP A 201 -25.79 -37.30 26.56
N SER A 202 -26.65 -37.88 25.70
CA SER A 202 -26.33 -39.09 24.92
C SER A 202 -25.17 -38.89 23.95
N LEU A 203 -25.06 -37.68 23.34
CA LEU A 203 -23.97 -37.34 22.45
C LEU A 203 -22.69 -37.06 23.21
N ILE A 204 -22.73 -36.40 24.38
CA ILE A 204 -21.56 -36.20 25.25
C ILE A 204 -20.97 -37.56 25.66
N GLU A 205 -21.82 -38.50 26.10
CA GLU A 205 -21.38 -39.80 26.56
C GLU A 205 -20.73 -40.64 25.46
N LYS A 206 -21.27 -40.61 24.24
CA LYS A 206 -20.95 -41.52 23.16
C LYS A 206 -20.02 -40.97 22.09
N SER A 207 -19.70 -39.66 22.11
CA SER A 207 -18.76 -39.02 21.20
C SER A 207 -17.30 -39.19 21.60
N ALA A 208 -16.42 -38.85 20.64
CA ALA A 208 -14.97 -38.74 20.87
C ALA A 208 -14.56 -37.40 21.48
N GLY A 209 -15.42 -36.37 21.39
CA GLY A 209 -15.18 -35.05 21.93
C GLY A 209 -16.37 -34.11 21.79
N VAL A 210 -16.44 -33.13 22.68
CA VAL A 210 -17.37 -32.00 22.58
C VAL A 210 -16.54 -30.75 22.92
N TYR A 211 -16.38 -29.90 21.92
CA TYR A 211 -15.50 -28.72 21.99
C TYR A 211 -16.21 -27.47 21.47
N PHE A 212 -15.67 -26.28 21.82
CA PHE A 212 -16.30 -25.04 21.34
C PHE A 212 -15.78 -24.63 19.98
N PHE A 213 -16.70 -24.02 19.21
CA PHE A 213 -16.50 -23.49 17.88
C PHE A 213 -16.87 -22.01 17.89
N GLN A 214 -16.10 -21.21 18.55
CA GLN A 214 -16.41 -19.78 18.68
C GLN A 214 -15.42 -18.97 17.87
N SER A 215 -15.91 -17.89 17.30
CA SER A 215 -15.09 -16.86 16.70
C SER A 215 -15.31 -15.53 17.43
N ASP A 216 -14.30 -14.69 17.44
CA ASP A 216 -14.33 -13.34 17.98
C ASP A 216 -13.73 -12.42 16.93
N PRO A 217 -14.56 -11.74 16.11
CA PRO A 217 -14.07 -10.85 15.08
C PRO A 217 -13.31 -9.67 15.69
N ASP A 218 -12.34 -9.16 14.95
CA ASP A 218 -11.67 -7.91 15.28
C ASP A 218 -12.69 -6.74 15.29
N PRO A 219 -12.37 -5.56 15.86
CA PRO A 219 -13.30 -4.43 15.94
C PRO A 219 -13.86 -3.94 14.60
N ASP A 220 -13.17 -4.22 13.50
CA ASP A 220 -13.62 -3.94 12.13
C ASP A 220 -14.58 -4.99 11.54
N GLY A 221 -14.88 -6.05 12.34
CA GLY A 221 -15.77 -7.15 11.95
C GLY A 221 -15.08 -8.26 11.17
N LEU A 222 -13.78 -8.17 10.87
CA LEU A 222 -13.07 -9.22 10.13
C LEU A 222 -12.54 -10.32 11.08
N GLN A 223 -12.59 -11.55 10.59
CA GLN A 223 -12.06 -12.72 11.30
C GLN A 223 -10.58 -12.93 10.94
N ARG A 224 -9.68 -12.53 11.83
CA ARG A 224 -8.22 -12.77 11.65
C ARG A 224 -7.67 -13.72 12.69
N LYS A 225 -8.34 -13.80 13.84
CA LYS A 225 -7.88 -14.54 15.02
C LYS A 225 -8.84 -15.66 15.37
N TYR A 226 -8.29 -16.69 15.98
CA TYR A 226 -9.03 -17.87 16.44
C TYR A 226 -8.74 -18.13 17.91
N PRO A 227 -9.76 -18.19 18.80
CA PRO A 227 -9.54 -18.52 20.19
C PRO A 227 -9.18 -20.01 20.32
N LEU A 228 -8.04 -20.30 20.90
CA LEU A 228 -7.59 -21.67 21.16
C LEU A 228 -8.12 -22.22 22.48
N VAL A 229 -8.34 -21.34 23.44
CA VAL A 229 -8.82 -21.66 24.78
C VAL A 229 -9.84 -20.64 25.26
N GLY A 230 -10.79 -21.10 26.05
CA GLY A 230 -11.79 -20.24 26.65
C GLY A 230 -12.05 -20.60 28.10
N LEU A 231 -12.29 -19.59 28.95
CA LEU A 231 -12.55 -19.74 30.38
C LEU A 231 -14.06 -19.65 30.63
N TYR A 232 -14.59 -20.64 31.34
CA TYR A 232 -15.94 -20.62 31.90
C TYR A 232 -15.87 -20.93 33.37
N GLU A 233 -16.10 -19.95 34.21
CA GLU A 233 -15.91 -20.03 35.66
C GLU A 233 -14.46 -20.42 36.01
N ASP A 234 -14.25 -21.57 36.69
CA ASP A 234 -12.94 -22.16 37.03
C ASP A 234 -12.49 -23.25 36.04
N ARG A 235 -13.12 -23.28 34.84
CA ARG A 235 -12.93 -24.33 33.85
C ARG A 235 -12.35 -23.75 32.58
N LEU A 236 -11.28 -24.35 32.13
CA LEU A 236 -10.61 -24.00 30.88
C LEU A 236 -10.93 -25.03 29.81
N PHE A 237 -11.53 -24.58 28.73
CA PHE A 237 -11.93 -25.40 27.59
C PHE A 237 -10.99 -25.17 26.39
N PRO A 238 -10.55 -26.25 25.71
CA PRO A 238 -9.90 -26.11 24.42
C PRO A 238 -10.93 -25.89 23.30
N ALA A 239 -10.55 -25.08 22.30
CA ALA A 239 -11.29 -25.00 21.05
C ALA A 239 -11.16 -26.28 20.25
N ALA A 240 -12.09 -26.54 19.36
CA ALA A 240 -12.12 -27.76 18.55
C ALA A 240 -10.81 -27.98 17.78
N SER A 241 -10.27 -26.96 17.11
CA SER A 241 -9.03 -27.10 16.33
C SER A 241 -7.82 -27.43 17.21
N LEU A 242 -7.72 -26.84 18.41
CA LEU A 242 -6.68 -27.22 19.36
C LEU A 242 -6.86 -28.66 19.84
N ALA A 243 -8.07 -29.04 20.24
CA ALA A 243 -8.34 -30.39 20.75
C ALA A 243 -8.05 -31.48 19.71
N ILE A 244 -8.35 -31.19 18.42
CA ILE A 244 -8.05 -32.09 17.31
C ILE A 244 -6.54 -32.17 17.05
N ALA A 245 -5.82 -31.04 17.15
CA ALA A 245 -4.37 -31.04 17.04
C ALA A 245 -3.71 -31.85 18.18
N LEU A 246 -4.15 -31.64 19.41
CA LEU A 246 -3.66 -32.42 20.56
C LEU A 246 -3.94 -33.92 20.39
N ARG A 247 -5.15 -34.28 19.92
CA ARG A 247 -5.49 -35.68 19.61
C ARG A 247 -4.61 -36.26 18.50
N HIS A 248 -4.32 -35.48 17.43
CA HIS A 248 -3.44 -35.89 16.35
C HIS A 248 -2.03 -36.23 16.85
N TYR A 249 -1.52 -35.45 17.79
CA TYR A 249 -0.20 -35.67 18.38
C TYR A 249 -0.22 -36.62 19.60
N GLY A 250 -1.37 -37.01 20.08
CA GLY A 250 -1.50 -37.88 21.27
C GLY A 250 -1.13 -37.19 22.58
N VAL A 251 -1.36 -35.86 22.67
CA VAL A 251 -1.07 -35.00 23.82
C VAL A 251 -2.34 -34.77 24.64
N SER A 252 -2.25 -34.83 25.97
CA SER A 252 -3.35 -34.43 26.83
C SER A 252 -3.47 -32.93 26.94
N PHE A 253 -4.70 -32.40 27.05
CA PHE A 253 -4.90 -30.97 27.32
C PHE A 253 -4.33 -30.50 28.67
N ASP A 254 -4.19 -31.42 29.62
CA ASP A 254 -3.56 -31.15 30.93
C ASP A 254 -2.06 -30.82 30.78
N ASP A 255 -1.39 -31.36 29.78
CA ASP A 255 0.04 -31.16 29.50
C ASP A 255 0.33 -29.86 28.72
N VAL A 256 -0.71 -29.08 28.42
CA VAL A 256 -0.56 -27.82 27.66
C VAL A 256 -0.22 -26.67 28.59
N GLU A 257 0.94 -26.08 28.42
CA GLU A 257 1.31 -24.83 29.08
C GLU A 257 0.66 -23.65 28.37
N ILE A 258 0.01 -22.73 29.11
CA ILE A 258 -0.66 -21.55 28.59
C ILE A 258 -0.23 -20.35 29.37
N ILE A 259 0.38 -19.39 28.71
CA ILE A 259 0.74 -18.07 29.23
C ILE A 259 0.04 -17.01 28.36
N PRO A 260 -1.09 -16.43 28.86
CA PRO A 260 -1.83 -15.40 28.12
C PRO A 260 -0.93 -14.24 27.67
N GLY A 261 -1.10 -13.78 26.46
CA GLY A 261 -0.30 -12.72 25.86
C GLY A 261 1.10 -13.16 25.42
N LYS A 262 1.44 -14.45 25.52
CA LYS A 262 2.72 -14.99 25.08
C LYS A 262 2.54 -16.19 24.16
N TYR A 263 2.23 -17.35 24.76
CA TYR A 263 2.12 -18.58 23.99
C TYR A 263 1.24 -19.63 24.67
N LEU A 264 0.78 -20.56 23.83
CA LEU A 264 0.28 -21.88 24.18
C LEU A 264 1.31 -22.91 23.70
N ARG A 265 1.78 -23.81 24.57
CA ARG A 265 2.89 -24.70 24.25
C ARG A 265 2.66 -26.10 24.80
N PHE A 266 3.11 -27.10 24.01
CA PHE A 266 3.09 -28.49 24.45
C PHE A 266 4.21 -29.29 23.77
N ASP A 267 4.72 -30.30 24.47
CA ASP A 267 5.74 -31.20 23.98
C ASP A 267 5.10 -32.36 23.21
N LEU A 268 5.79 -32.79 22.16
CA LEU A 268 5.34 -33.90 21.32
C LEU A 268 5.95 -35.22 21.80
N PRO A 269 5.15 -36.30 21.92
CA PRO A 269 5.69 -37.62 22.31
C PRO A 269 6.72 -38.17 21.32
N LYS A 270 6.64 -37.73 20.07
CA LYS A 270 7.59 -38.04 18.98
C LYS A 270 7.74 -36.81 18.10
N GLN A 271 8.91 -36.71 17.48
CA GLN A 271 9.14 -35.70 16.46
C GLN A 271 8.10 -35.82 15.34
N ASP A 272 7.52 -34.70 14.96
CA ASP A 272 6.55 -34.66 13.87
C ASP A 272 7.20 -34.63 12.48
N GLU A 273 6.41 -34.56 11.43
CA GLU A 273 6.85 -34.50 10.04
C GLU A 273 7.68 -33.27 9.70
N HIS A 274 7.59 -32.20 10.49
CA HIS A 274 8.40 -30.97 10.36
C HIS A 274 9.65 -30.98 11.25
N GLY A 275 9.93 -32.11 11.93
CA GLY A 275 11.09 -32.26 12.80
C GLY A 275 10.94 -31.59 14.17
N ARG A 276 9.72 -31.21 14.60
CA ARG A 276 9.47 -30.56 15.89
C ARG A 276 9.31 -31.56 17.02
N ASN A 277 9.90 -31.25 18.18
CA ASN A 277 9.67 -31.95 19.44
C ASN A 277 8.67 -31.21 20.35
N GLN A 278 8.36 -29.97 20.02
CA GLN A 278 7.49 -29.08 20.76
C GLN A 278 6.74 -28.16 19.81
N ILE A 279 5.48 -27.87 20.11
CA ILE A 279 4.69 -26.88 19.41
C ILE A 279 4.48 -25.69 20.34
N SER A 280 4.80 -24.48 19.83
CA SER A 280 4.57 -23.23 20.55
C SER A 280 3.79 -22.28 19.64
N ILE A 281 2.59 -21.93 20.05
CA ILE A 281 1.65 -21.10 19.31
C ILE A 281 1.56 -19.74 20.01
N PRO A 282 1.96 -18.64 19.38
CA PRO A 282 1.75 -17.30 19.94
C PRO A 282 0.26 -17.05 20.15
N ILE A 283 -0.10 -16.54 21.33
CA ILE A 283 -1.47 -16.15 21.66
C ILE A 283 -1.50 -14.77 22.28
N ASN A 284 -2.55 -14.02 21.99
CA ASN A 284 -2.80 -12.76 22.65
C ASN A 284 -3.34 -12.95 24.08
N MET A 285 -3.61 -11.86 24.78
CA MET A 285 -4.13 -11.89 26.16
C MET A 285 -5.46 -12.65 26.29
N LYS A 286 -6.26 -12.70 25.22
CA LYS A 286 -7.52 -13.44 25.17
C LYS A 286 -7.36 -14.93 24.85
N GLY A 287 -6.15 -15.41 24.59
CA GLY A 287 -5.90 -16.82 24.20
C GLY A 287 -6.18 -17.12 22.73
N GLN A 288 -6.15 -16.10 21.87
CA GLN A 288 -6.38 -16.23 20.43
C GLN A 288 -5.05 -16.28 19.68
N MET A 289 -4.96 -17.16 18.70
CA MET A 289 -3.87 -17.16 17.70
C MET A 289 -4.28 -16.42 16.42
N GLN A 290 -3.29 -15.91 15.69
CA GLN A 290 -3.47 -15.43 14.33
C GLN A 290 -3.69 -16.62 13.38
N VAL A 291 -4.77 -16.59 12.59
CA VAL A 291 -5.03 -17.63 11.59
C VAL A 291 -4.21 -17.36 10.33
N ASN A 292 -3.51 -18.34 9.85
CA ASN A 292 -2.82 -18.25 8.58
C ASN A 292 -3.75 -18.78 7.46
N TRP A 293 -4.52 -17.85 6.90
CA TRP A 293 -5.54 -18.15 5.91
C TRP A 293 -4.92 -18.70 4.62
N ALA A 294 -5.43 -19.84 4.16
CA ALA A 294 -4.92 -20.46 2.95
C ALA A 294 -5.36 -19.75 1.67
N GLY A 295 -6.49 -19.08 1.66
CA GLY A 295 -7.00 -18.36 0.51
C GLY A 295 -8.49 -18.03 0.62
N ASN A 296 -9.10 -17.67 -0.51
CA ASN A 296 -10.55 -17.52 -0.63
C ASN A 296 -11.23 -18.88 -0.54
N TRP A 297 -12.46 -18.93 0.00
CA TRP A 297 -13.25 -20.16 0.00
C TRP A 297 -13.35 -20.79 -1.39
N GLU A 298 -13.66 -19.96 -2.39
CA GLU A 298 -13.60 -20.31 -3.81
C GLU A 298 -13.00 -19.11 -4.55
N ASP A 299 -11.88 -19.28 -5.18
CA ASP A 299 -11.31 -18.26 -6.05
C ASP A 299 -12.20 -18.11 -7.29
N LYS A 300 -12.82 -16.95 -7.45
CA LYS A 300 -13.78 -16.67 -8.53
C LYS A 300 -13.14 -16.66 -9.92
N GLU A 301 -11.83 -16.49 -9.99
CA GLU A 301 -11.10 -16.42 -11.25
C GLU A 301 -10.61 -17.80 -11.69
N THR A 302 -10.05 -18.56 -10.76
CA THR A 302 -9.51 -19.89 -11.01
C THR A 302 -10.53 -21.00 -10.75
N GLY A 303 -11.49 -20.77 -9.85
CA GLY A 303 -12.39 -21.76 -9.33
C GLY A 303 -11.70 -22.75 -8.39
N GLU A 304 -10.54 -22.41 -7.88
CA GLU A 304 -9.83 -23.19 -6.87
C GLU A 304 -10.34 -22.85 -5.46
N PHE A 305 -10.31 -23.84 -4.59
CA PHE A 305 -10.67 -23.69 -3.19
C PHE A 305 -9.41 -23.65 -2.33
N ASP A 306 -9.50 -22.95 -1.21
CA ASP A 306 -8.42 -22.88 -0.21
C ASP A 306 -8.17 -24.22 0.49
N LEU A 307 -9.22 -25.01 0.70
CA LEU A 307 -9.22 -26.33 1.31
C LEU A 307 -9.89 -27.35 0.39
N MET A 308 -9.81 -28.62 0.75
CA MET A 308 -10.56 -29.65 0.05
C MET A 308 -12.02 -29.67 0.50
N HIS A 309 -12.94 -29.52 -0.44
CA HIS A 309 -14.37 -29.43 -0.21
C HIS A 309 -15.14 -30.61 -0.76
N TYR A 310 -16.04 -31.17 0.05
CA TYR A 310 -16.95 -32.25 -0.34
C TYR A 310 -18.40 -31.84 -0.10
N PRO A 311 -19.19 -31.55 -1.13
CA PRO A 311 -20.62 -31.27 -0.96
C PRO A 311 -21.34 -32.41 -0.27
N TYR A 312 -22.20 -32.13 0.71
CA TYR A 312 -22.99 -33.13 1.44
C TYR A 312 -23.74 -34.10 0.51
N SER A 313 -24.41 -33.58 -0.53
CA SER A 313 -25.17 -34.40 -1.47
C SER A 313 -24.25 -35.42 -2.20
N VAL A 314 -23.02 -35.05 -2.46
CA VAL A 314 -21.99 -35.92 -3.08
C VAL A 314 -21.56 -37.01 -2.10
N LEU A 315 -21.25 -36.63 -0.88
CA LEU A 315 -20.84 -37.58 0.18
C LEU A 315 -21.96 -38.57 0.50
N LYS A 316 -23.21 -38.08 0.61
CA LYS A 316 -24.37 -38.93 0.83
C LYS A 316 -24.58 -39.93 -0.29
N THR A 317 -24.48 -39.49 -1.54
CA THR A 317 -24.61 -40.37 -2.72
C THR A 317 -23.47 -41.40 -2.73
N PHE A 318 -22.24 -40.98 -2.46
CA PHE A 318 -21.09 -41.85 -2.36
C PHE A 318 -21.29 -42.91 -1.27
N GLN A 319 -21.68 -42.47 -0.07
CA GLN A 319 -21.85 -43.36 1.08
C GLN A 319 -22.98 -44.35 0.90
N GLN A 320 -24.13 -43.91 0.39
CA GLN A 320 -25.35 -44.74 0.34
C GLN A 320 -25.47 -45.59 -0.91
N ARG A 321 -24.81 -45.19 -2.01
CA ARG A 321 -25.00 -45.85 -3.32
C ARG A 321 -23.68 -46.36 -3.92
N GLU A 322 -22.71 -45.53 -4.04
CA GLU A 322 -21.52 -45.85 -4.85
C GLU A 322 -20.51 -46.74 -4.10
N TYR A 323 -20.20 -46.40 -2.87
CA TYR A 323 -19.27 -47.19 -2.08
C TYR A 323 -19.78 -48.60 -1.76
N PRO A 324 -21.06 -48.83 -1.36
CA PRO A 324 -21.64 -50.16 -1.22
C PRO A 324 -21.51 -50.98 -2.49
N ASN A 325 -21.73 -50.39 -3.65
CA ASN A 325 -21.63 -51.10 -4.93
C ASN A 325 -20.19 -51.51 -5.26
N TYR A 326 -19.22 -50.61 -4.99
CA TYR A 326 -17.80 -50.94 -5.14
C TYR A 326 -17.36 -52.07 -4.21
N VAL A 327 -17.72 -51.96 -2.92
CA VAL A 327 -17.41 -53.02 -1.93
C VAL A 327 -18.01 -54.34 -2.31
N LEU A 328 -19.25 -54.34 -2.81
CA LEU A 328 -19.89 -55.54 -3.29
C LEU A 328 -19.18 -56.15 -4.50
N ALA A 329 -18.74 -55.33 -5.45
CA ALA A 329 -18.00 -55.80 -6.62
C ALA A 329 -16.63 -56.40 -6.25
N GLU A 330 -15.87 -55.74 -5.40
CA GLU A 330 -14.59 -56.25 -4.91
C GLU A 330 -14.77 -57.50 -4.04
N TYR A 331 -15.83 -57.53 -3.22
CA TYR A 331 -16.17 -58.72 -2.44
C TYR A 331 -16.52 -59.92 -3.34
N LYS A 332 -17.24 -59.71 -4.42
CA LYS A 332 -17.57 -60.78 -5.40
C LYS A 332 -16.31 -61.38 -6.03
N LYS A 333 -15.35 -60.52 -6.40
CA LYS A 333 -14.07 -61.03 -6.95
C LYS A 333 -13.29 -61.84 -5.95
N ILE A 334 -13.18 -61.36 -4.73
CA ILE A 334 -12.49 -62.09 -3.66
C ILE A 334 -13.22 -63.41 -3.40
N ALA A 335 -14.56 -63.43 -3.39
CA ALA A 335 -15.36 -64.64 -3.22
C ALA A 335 -15.18 -65.62 -4.39
N ASN A 336 -15.16 -65.13 -5.64
CA ASN A 336 -14.95 -66.00 -6.83
C ASN A 336 -13.57 -66.64 -6.91
N LEU A 337 -12.50 -65.91 -6.43
CA LEU A 337 -11.16 -66.50 -6.36
C LEU A 337 -11.00 -67.60 -5.31
N GLN A 338 -11.95 -67.78 -4.42
CA GLN A 338 -11.88 -68.66 -3.22
C GLN A 338 -12.73 -69.91 -3.35
N PHE A 339 -13.46 -70.12 -4.44
CA PHE A 339 -14.36 -71.24 -4.59
C PHE A 339 -13.75 -72.56 -5.04
N GLU A 340 -12.43 -72.62 -5.27
CA GLU A 340 -11.74 -73.88 -5.63
C GLU A 340 -11.16 -74.68 -4.45
N GLY A 341 -11.55 -74.42 -3.18
CA GLY A 341 -11.08 -75.16 -2.04
C GLY A 341 -11.68 -74.76 -0.69
N ASP A 342 -11.30 -75.41 0.43
CA ASP A 342 -11.77 -75.15 1.79
C ASP A 342 -11.58 -73.65 2.19
N ILE A 343 -12.69 -72.96 2.30
CA ILE A 343 -12.77 -71.48 2.50
C ILE A 343 -12.02 -71.02 3.76
N LYS A 344 -11.89 -71.83 4.78
CA LYS A 344 -11.20 -71.43 6.02
C LYS A 344 -9.66 -71.50 5.92
N SER A 345 -9.16 -72.45 5.21
CA SER A 345 -7.69 -72.67 5.05
C SER A 345 -7.11 -71.80 3.95
N ALA A 346 -7.88 -71.54 2.89
CA ALA A 346 -7.45 -70.67 1.77
C ALA A 346 -7.54 -69.19 2.12
N LEU A 347 -8.45 -68.77 3.01
CA LEU A 347 -8.63 -67.37 3.42
C LEU A 347 -7.46 -66.76 4.21
N LYS A 348 -6.78 -67.58 5.07
CA LYS A 348 -5.71 -67.08 5.93
C LYS A 348 -4.49 -66.56 5.20
N PRO A 349 -3.88 -67.34 4.28
CA PRO A 349 -2.70 -66.84 3.57
C PRO A 349 -3.03 -65.80 2.48
N ALA A 350 -4.22 -65.93 1.84
CA ALA A 350 -4.65 -64.95 0.84
C ALA A 350 -4.96 -63.57 1.44
N VAL A 351 -5.57 -63.52 2.62
CA VAL A 351 -5.82 -62.26 3.36
C VAL A 351 -4.52 -61.70 3.92
N ALA A 352 -3.54 -62.52 4.29
CA ALA A 352 -2.25 -62.07 4.79
C ALA A 352 -1.35 -61.46 3.66
N ALA A 353 -1.54 -61.92 2.44
CA ALA A 353 -0.82 -61.43 1.28
C ALA A 353 -1.50 -60.22 0.54
N MET A 354 -2.69 -59.80 1.00
CA MET A 354 -3.38 -58.66 0.40
C MET A 354 -2.80 -57.34 0.89
N PRO A 355 -2.73 -56.32 0.05
CA PRO A 355 -2.50 -54.97 0.48
C PRO A 355 -3.52 -54.55 1.55
N ASP A 356 -3.14 -53.63 2.45
CA ASP A 356 -3.98 -53.24 3.58
C ASP A 356 -5.38 -52.76 3.19
N ASP A 357 -5.50 -52.09 2.06
CA ASP A 357 -6.75 -51.64 1.44
C ASP A 357 -7.72 -52.80 1.14
N ARG A 358 -7.25 -53.90 0.60
CA ARG A 358 -8.12 -55.07 0.36
C ARG A 358 -8.60 -55.72 1.65
N ARG A 359 -7.81 -55.76 2.72
CA ARG A 359 -8.23 -56.23 4.04
C ARG A 359 -9.34 -55.33 4.62
N GLN A 360 -9.24 -54.04 4.47
CA GLN A 360 -10.27 -53.08 4.87
C GLN A 360 -11.56 -53.30 4.09
N ILE A 361 -11.48 -53.48 2.75
CA ILE A 361 -12.67 -53.78 1.92
C ILE A 361 -13.39 -55.03 2.42
N ILE A 362 -12.68 -56.11 2.75
CA ILE A 362 -13.28 -57.33 3.30
C ILE A 362 -13.95 -57.06 4.64
N GLN A 363 -13.34 -56.28 5.51
CA GLN A 363 -13.93 -55.93 6.81
C GLN A 363 -15.21 -55.10 6.66
N VAL A 364 -15.17 -54.12 5.80
CA VAL A 364 -16.30 -53.26 5.51
C VAL A 364 -17.42 -54.03 4.81
N ALA A 365 -17.08 -54.91 3.85
CA ALA A 365 -18.05 -55.78 3.18
C ALA A 365 -18.77 -56.70 4.20
N LYS A 366 -18.04 -57.24 5.16
CA LYS A 366 -18.64 -58.09 6.23
C LYS A 366 -19.59 -57.27 7.15
N LYS A 367 -19.34 -56.01 7.32
CA LYS A 367 -20.20 -55.12 8.14
C LYS A 367 -21.46 -54.67 7.33
N LEU A 368 -21.26 -54.25 6.06
CA LEU A 368 -22.34 -53.76 5.21
C LEU A 368 -23.29 -54.85 4.73
N PHE A 369 -22.76 -56.04 4.54
CA PHE A 369 -23.49 -57.23 4.03
C PHE A 369 -23.31 -58.39 4.95
N PRO A 370 -23.87 -58.32 6.19
CA PRO A 370 -23.80 -59.46 7.11
C PRO A 370 -24.52 -60.66 6.49
N LEU A 371 -23.82 -61.76 6.41
CA LEU A 371 -24.42 -62.99 5.95
C LEU A 371 -25.51 -63.39 6.91
N SER A 372 -26.69 -63.61 6.42
CA SER A 372 -27.80 -64.18 7.18
C SER A 372 -27.44 -65.57 7.68
N ALA A 373 -28.15 -66.01 8.70
CA ALA A 373 -27.93 -67.38 9.24
C ALA A 373 -28.09 -68.44 8.17
N ALA A 374 -29.04 -68.23 7.24
CA ALA A 374 -29.31 -69.11 6.12
C ALA A 374 -28.18 -69.13 5.09
N GLU A 375 -27.64 -67.92 4.74
CA GLU A 375 -26.49 -67.80 3.83
C GLU A 375 -25.21 -68.42 4.44
N LYS A 376 -24.94 -68.26 5.75
CA LYS A 376 -23.86 -68.91 6.46
C LYS A 376 -23.98 -70.41 6.45
N TRP A 377 -25.23 -70.94 6.54
CA TRP A 377 -25.45 -72.37 6.48
C TRP A 377 -25.19 -72.93 5.07
N ILE A 378 -25.66 -72.26 4.02
CA ILE A 378 -25.44 -72.65 2.63
C ILE A 378 -23.94 -72.64 2.31
N LEU A 379 -23.18 -71.65 2.71
CA LEU A 379 -21.75 -71.58 2.50
C LEU A 379 -20.98 -72.68 3.23
N LYS A 380 -21.52 -73.21 4.33
CA LYS A 380 -20.98 -74.33 5.06
C LYS A 380 -21.33 -75.71 4.47
N ASN A 381 -22.31 -75.75 3.56
CA ASN A 381 -22.85 -76.98 3.01
C ASN A 381 -23.04 -76.86 1.48
N PRO A 382 -21.97 -76.70 0.70
CA PRO A 382 -22.08 -76.37 -0.73
C PRO A 382 -22.62 -77.54 -1.61
N ALA A 383 -22.66 -78.74 -1.11
CA ALA A 383 -23.06 -79.92 -1.88
C ALA A 383 -24.50 -80.41 -1.56
N LYS A 384 -25.32 -79.56 -0.94
CA LYS A 384 -26.70 -79.89 -0.55
C LYS A 384 -27.71 -79.62 -1.68
N THR A 385 -28.62 -80.55 -1.84
CA THR A 385 -29.70 -80.50 -2.84
C THR A 385 -30.85 -79.61 -2.42
N ALA A 386 -31.73 -79.21 -3.33
CA ALA A 386 -32.96 -78.44 -3.06
C ALA A 386 -33.85 -79.10 -2.02
N SER A 387 -33.76 -80.44 -1.84
CA SER A 387 -34.53 -81.15 -0.81
C SER A 387 -33.97 -80.94 0.60
N ASP A 388 -32.69 -80.67 0.71
CA ASP A 388 -32.03 -80.39 2.02
C ASP A 388 -32.38 -79.04 2.56
N PHE A 389 -32.73 -78.10 1.70
CA PHE A 389 -33.24 -76.74 2.11
C PHE A 389 -34.58 -76.81 2.81
N LYS A 390 -35.41 -77.82 2.46
CA LYS A 390 -36.72 -78.01 3.13
C LYS A 390 -36.54 -78.53 4.56
N LYS A 391 -35.37 -79.09 4.89
CA LYS A 391 -35.05 -79.59 6.24
C LYS A 391 -34.46 -78.52 7.18
N LEU A 392 -34.32 -77.31 6.69
CA LEU A 392 -33.86 -76.18 7.50
C LEU A 392 -34.84 -75.80 8.59
N PRO A 393 -34.36 -75.25 9.68
CA PRO A 393 -35.25 -74.65 10.69
C PRO A 393 -36.23 -73.62 10.04
N PRO A 394 -37.50 -73.60 10.43
CA PRO A 394 -38.53 -72.76 9.80
C PRO A 394 -38.12 -71.29 9.61
N PHE A 395 -37.45 -70.74 10.57
CA PHE A 395 -37.01 -69.33 10.46
C PHE A 395 -35.93 -69.13 9.36
N MET A 396 -34.96 -70.08 9.18
CA MET A 396 -33.98 -70.02 8.11
C MET A 396 -34.61 -70.30 6.76
N PHE A 397 -35.56 -71.20 6.66
CA PHE A 397 -36.28 -71.44 5.44
C PHE A 397 -37.12 -70.28 4.99
N ASN A 398 -37.78 -69.59 5.90
CA ASN A 398 -38.55 -68.38 5.64
C ASN A 398 -37.67 -67.20 5.21
N GLU A 399 -36.46 -67.05 5.83
CA GLU A 399 -35.50 -66.07 5.45
C GLU A 399 -35.02 -66.24 4.02
N LEU A 400 -34.75 -67.46 3.60
CA LEU A 400 -34.40 -67.82 2.20
C LEU A 400 -35.58 -67.65 1.21
N LYS A 401 -36.76 -67.99 1.65
CA LYS A 401 -37.98 -67.90 0.85
C LYS A 401 -38.39 -66.43 0.60
N ASN A 402 -38.17 -65.56 1.52
CA ASN A 402 -38.44 -64.12 1.42
C ASN A 402 -37.42 -63.36 0.53
N ASN A 403 -36.28 -64.02 0.24
CA ASN A 403 -35.38 -63.45 -0.75
C ASN A 403 -35.93 -63.83 -2.15
N ASN A 404 -36.45 -62.81 -2.86
CA ASN A 404 -37.14 -62.97 -4.14
C ASN A 404 -36.40 -63.77 -5.21
N ILE A 405 -35.12 -63.83 -5.11
CA ILE A 405 -34.22 -64.50 -6.05
C ILE A 405 -34.05 -65.94 -5.70
N ILE A 406 -33.76 -66.23 -4.45
CA ILE A 406 -33.69 -67.59 -3.92
C ILE A 406 -35.07 -68.27 -4.07
N ALA A 407 -36.12 -67.53 -3.82
CA ALA A 407 -37.52 -67.97 -4.05
C ALA A 407 -37.81 -68.34 -5.52
N LYS A 408 -37.29 -67.55 -6.49
CA LYS A 408 -37.43 -67.82 -7.93
C LYS A 408 -36.58 -69.03 -8.36
N ALA A 409 -35.40 -69.20 -7.82
CA ALA A 409 -34.51 -70.38 -8.08
C ALA A 409 -35.08 -71.64 -7.48
N LEU A 410 -35.60 -71.61 -6.26
CA LEU A 410 -36.29 -72.72 -5.62
C LEU A 410 -37.56 -73.18 -6.37
N LYS A 411 -38.29 -72.21 -6.99
CA LYS A 411 -39.43 -72.52 -7.83
C LYS A 411 -39.06 -73.17 -9.18
N ARG A 412 -37.87 -72.88 -9.72
CA ARG A 412 -37.42 -73.46 -11.02
C ARG A 412 -36.80 -74.89 -10.91
N GLY A 413 -36.53 -75.35 -9.73
CA GLY A 413 -36.14 -76.74 -9.48
C GLY A 413 -34.78 -77.23 -10.07
N SER A 414 -33.95 -76.36 -10.59
CA SER A 414 -32.65 -76.73 -11.16
C SER A 414 -31.52 -76.47 -10.17
N GLU A 415 -30.76 -77.51 -9.81
CA GLU A 415 -29.59 -77.43 -8.90
C GLU A 415 -28.49 -76.53 -9.41
N SER A 416 -28.28 -76.49 -10.75
CA SER A 416 -27.24 -75.66 -11.34
C SER A 416 -27.54 -74.15 -11.19
N SER A 417 -28.83 -73.76 -11.16
CA SER A 417 -29.26 -72.39 -11.01
C SER A 417 -29.08 -71.86 -9.59
N LEU A 418 -29.17 -72.75 -8.58
CA LEU A 418 -28.99 -72.35 -7.19
C LEU A 418 -27.50 -72.14 -6.85
N ASN A 419 -26.67 -73.02 -7.35
CA ASN A 419 -25.20 -72.88 -7.17
C ASN A 419 -24.65 -71.67 -7.95
N GLN A 420 -25.16 -71.41 -9.14
CA GLN A 420 -24.85 -70.23 -9.93
C GLN A 420 -25.37 -68.94 -9.29
N LEU A 421 -26.51 -69.01 -8.61
CA LEU A 421 -27.08 -67.93 -7.84
C LEU A 421 -26.27 -67.60 -6.55
N LEU A 422 -25.79 -68.60 -5.89
CA LEU A 422 -24.98 -68.51 -4.69
C LEU A 422 -23.51 -68.14 -4.97
N SER A 423 -23.02 -68.54 -6.11
CA SER A 423 -21.70 -68.14 -6.61
C SER A 423 -21.71 -66.71 -7.15
N SER A 424 -22.84 -66.26 -7.68
CA SER A 424 -23.05 -64.92 -8.17
C SER A 424 -24.00 -64.19 -7.24
N LYS A 425 -23.53 -63.55 -6.16
CA LYS A 425 -24.33 -62.52 -5.45
C LYS A 425 -24.68 -61.32 -6.35
N SER A 426 -24.47 -61.48 -7.68
CA SER A 426 -24.80 -60.52 -8.70
C SER A 426 -26.26 -60.12 -8.79
N ILE A 427 -27.16 -60.83 -8.10
CA ILE A 427 -28.60 -60.78 -8.36
C ILE A 427 -29.35 -59.91 -7.31
N ILE A 428 -28.70 -59.57 -6.19
CA ILE A 428 -29.36 -58.79 -5.15
C ILE A 428 -29.44 -57.30 -5.52
N PHE A 429 -28.67 -56.86 -6.49
CA PHE A 429 -28.54 -55.44 -6.84
C PHE A 429 -28.60 -55.16 -8.35
N ASP A 430 -29.55 -55.73 -9.03
CA ASP A 430 -29.84 -55.42 -10.43
C ASP A 430 -30.67 -54.16 -10.57
N SER A 431 -30.23 -53.07 -9.99
CA SER A 431 -30.89 -51.78 -10.15
C SER A 431 -29.90 -50.69 -10.61
N GLY A 432 -29.72 -50.65 -11.92
CA GLY A 432 -29.36 -49.41 -12.59
C GLY A 432 -27.91 -48.90 -12.40
N ILE A 433 -26.96 -49.80 -12.14
CA ILE A 433 -25.55 -49.39 -12.06
C ILE A 433 -24.95 -49.40 -13.48
N GLU A 434 -24.60 -48.22 -13.96
CA GLU A 434 -23.77 -48.14 -15.19
C GLU A 434 -22.36 -48.62 -14.87
N ASN A 435 -22.05 -49.83 -15.35
CA ASN A 435 -20.67 -50.35 -15.33
C ASN A 435 -19.83 -49.62 -16.40
N TYR A 436 -18.88 -48.82 -15.98
CA TYR A 436 -17.90 -48.32 -16.92
C TYR A 436 -16.89 -49.40 -17.25
N GLN A 437 -16.88 -49.82 -18.51
CA GLN A 437 -15.92 -50.81 -19.02
C GLN A 437 -14.51 -50.23 -19.01
N PHE A 438 -13.48 -51.09 -18.95
CA PHE A 438 -12.07 -50.69 -19.00
C PHE A 438 -11.73 -49.90 -20.26
N SER A 439 -12.35 -50.22 -21.39
CA SER A 439 -12.24 -49.43 -22.63
C SER A 439 -12.70 -47.99 -22.48
N THR A 440 -13.71 -47.74 -21.65
CA THR A 440 -14.16 -46.36 -21.30
C THR A 440 -13.18 -45.65 -20.43
N PHE A 441 -12.53 -46.36 -19.50
CA PHE A 441 -11.45 -45.81 -18.67
C PHE A 441 -10.22 -45.43 -19.54
N GLN A 442 -9.78 -46.33 -20.47
CA GLN A 442 -8.69 -46.01 -21.39
C GLN A 442 -9.01 -44.80 -22.26
N LYS A 443 -10.23 -44.73 -22.78
CA LYS A 443 -10.70 -43.55 -23.54
C LYS A 443 -10.62 -42.28 -22.71
N LEU A 444 -11.08 -42.34 -21.47
CA LEU A 444 -11.04 -41.21 -20.55
C LEU A 444 -9.60 -40.76 -20.27
N GLN A 445 -8.70 -41.69 -19.99
CA GLN A 445 -7.27 -41.40 -19.76
C GLN A 445 -6.63 -40.75 -20.99
N ASN A 446 -6.97 -41.25 -22.19
CA ASN A 446 -6.51 -40.67 -23.45
C ASN A 446 -7.09 -39.30 -23.71
N ASP A 447 -8.38 -39.07 -23.40
CA ASP A 447 -9.06 -37.77 -23.52
C ASP A 447 -8.45 -36.74 -22.56
N LEU A 448 -8.13 -37.14 -21.31
CA LEU A 448 -7.44 -36.26 -20.36
C LEU A 448 -6.01 -35.93 -20.82
N SER A 449 -5.27 -36.92 -21.33
CA SER A 449 -3.94 -36.70 -21.90
C SER A 449 -3.97 -35.73 -23.10
N LYS A 450 -4.99 -35.82 -23.94
CA LYS A 450 -5.19 -34.90 -25.07
C LYS A 450 -5.51 -33.48 -24.55
N LYS A 451 -6.40 -33.37 -23.56
CA LYS A 451 -6.75 -32.09 -22.97
C LYS A 451 -5.56 -31.43 -22.23
N ILE A 452 -4.68 -32.17 -21.59
CA ILE A 452 -3.45 -31.69 -21.02
C ILE A 452 -2.59 -31.01 -22.10
N LYS A 453 -2.39 -31.71 -23.24
CA LYS A 453 -1.60 -31.17 -24.36
C LYS A 453 -2.25 -29.88 -24.93
N GLU A 454 -3.56 -29.91 -25.16
CA GLU A 454 -4.30 -28.73 -25.66
C GLU A 454 -4.25 -27.54 -24.70
N THR A 455 -4.36 -27.79 -23.38
CA THR A 455 -4.32 -26.76 -22.36
C THR A 455 -2.91 -26.17 -22.21
N ARG A 456 -1.85 -26.98 -22.27
CA ARG A 456 -0.46 -26.52 -22.30
C ARG A 456 -0.16 -25.65 -23.52
N SER A 457 -0.67 -26.04 -24.70
CA SER A 457 -0.53 -25.22 -25.91
C SER A 457 -1.24 -23.86 -25.75
N ARG A 458 -2.38 -23.82 -25.07
CA ARG A 458 -3.08 -22.57 -24.76
C ARG A 458 -2.29 -21.66 -23.81
N ILE A 459 -1.58 -22.24 -22.83
CA ILE A 459 -0.70 -21.47 -21.94
C ILE A 459 0.36 -20.75 -22.75
N VAL A 460 1.04 -21.44 -23.66
CA VAL A 460 2.07 -20.85 -24.54
C VAL A 460 1.52 -19.71 -25.39
N ILE A 461 0.27 -19.82 -25.86
CA ILE A 461 -0.38 -18.74 -26.63
C ILE A 461 -0.62 -17.52 -25.74
N VAL A 462 -1.17 -17.71 -24.54
CA VAL A 462 -1.46 -16.61 -23.60
C VAL A 462 -0.16 -15.96 -23.10
N GLU A 463 0.89 -16.72 -22.86
CA GLU A 463 2.23 -16.19 -22.51
C GLU A 463 2.79 -15.29 -23.61
N LYS A 464 2.59 -15.65 -24.88
CA LYS A 464 2.94 -14.78 -26.01
C LYS A 464 2.07 -13.51 -26.07
N GLU A 465 0.76 -13.61 -25.77
CA GLU A 465 -0.12 -12.44 -25.66
C GLU A 465 0.40 -11.46 -24.58
N ILE A 466 0.84 -11.98 -23.43
CA ILE A 466 1.43 -11.17 -22.35
C ILE A 466 2.74 -10.53 -22.80
N GLU A 467 3.62 -11.28 -23.47
CA GLU A 467 4.89 -10.74 -23.96
C GLU A 467 4.68 -9.64 -25.00
N GLN A 468 3.67 -9.80 -25.87
CA GLN A 468 3.29 -8.76 -26.84
C GLN A 468 2.71 -7.52 -26.15
N ALA A 469 1.85 -7.67 -25.13
CA ALA A 469 1.32 -6.58 -24.35
C ALA A 469 2.41 -5.81 -23.59
N LYS A 470 3.39 -6.52 -23.03
CA LYS A 470 4.57 -5.90 -22.39
C LYS A 470 5.43 -5.11 -23.37
N LYS A 471 5.64 -5.61 -24.58
CA LYS A 471 6.38 -4.91 -25.63
C LYS A 471 5.64 -3.66 -26.12
N ALA A 472 4.30 -3.71 -26.22
CA ALA A 472 3.48 -2.56 -26.58
C ALA A 472 3.43 -1.48 -25.50
N GLY A 473 3.53 -1.87 -24.22
CA GLY A 473 3.57 -0.95 -23.06
C GLY A 473 4.91 -0.20 -22.92
N ALA A 474 5.94 -0.60 -23.64
CA ALA A 474 7.22 0.11 -23.69
C ALA A 474 7.17 1.37 -24.58
N ASP A 475 6.10 1.56 -25.35
CA ASP A 475 5.90 2.73 -26.20
C ASP A 475 5.00 3.75 -25.49
N PHE A 476 5.56 4.90 -25.11
CA PHE A 476 4.94 5.92 -24.24
C PHE A 476 3.57 6.45 -24.71
N SER A 477 3.19 6.22 -25.97
CA SER A 477 1.95 6.72 -26.57
C SER A 477 0.69 5.86 -26.30
N GLN A 478 0.84 4.63 -25.76
CA GLN A 478 -0.27 3.67 -25.55
C GLN A 478 -0.29 3.03 -24.15
N GLN A 479 0.22 3.70 -23.16
CA GLN A 479 0.51 3.12 -21.82
C GLN A 479 -0.73 2.66 -21.03
N SER A 480 -1.90 3.31 -21.18
CA SER A 480 -3.10 2.92 -20.45
C SER A 480 -3.75 1.63 -20.96
N ASP A 481 -3.88 1.51 -22.29
CA ASP A 481 -4.56 0.36 -22.91
C ASP A 481 -3.71 -0.91 -22.87
N SER A 482 -2.38 -0.77 -22.85
CA SER A 482 -1.45 -1.90 -22.79
C SER A 482 -1.41 -2.52 -21.37
N VAL A 483 -1.50 -1.73 -20.30
CA VAL A 483 -1.54 -2.22 -18.91
C VAL A 483 -2.84 -2.99 -18.63
N GLU A 484 -3.97 -2.53 -19.18
CA GLU A 484 -5.25 -3.22 -19.02
C GLU A 484 -5.28 -4.53 -19.83
N SER A 485 -4.68 -4.54 -21.01
CA SER A 485 -4.48 -5.74 -21.84
C SER A 485 -3.55 -6.76 -21.18
N GLU A 486 -2.44 -6.32 -20.58
CA GLU A 486 -1.52 -7.19 -19.83
C GLU A 486 -2.21 -7.84 -18.63
N LYS A 487 -2.89 -7.05 -17.79
CA LYS A 487 -3.65 -7.57 -16.63
C LYS A 487 -4.74 -8.57 -17.04
N SER A 488 -5.43 -8.30 -18.15
CA SER A 488 -6.45 -9.20 -18.70
C SER A 488 -5.84 -10.52 -19.17
N ALA A 489 -4.69 -10.48 -19.84
CA ALA A 489 -3.98 -11.65 -20.30
C ALA A 489 -3.36 -12.47 -19.15
N GLU A 490 -2.82 -11.82 -18.11
CA GLU A 490 -2.35 -12.49 -16.91
C GLU A 490 -3.49 -13.21 -16.15
N LYS A 491 -4.66 -12.56 -16.04
CA LYS A 491 -5.86 -13.19 -15.49
C LYS A 491 -6.28 -14.42 -16.28
N LYS A 492 -6.21 -14.35 -17.61
CA LYS A 492 -6.48 -15.46 -18.51
C LYS A 492 -5.47 -16.59 -18.34
N LEU A 493 -4.19 -16.27 -18.13
CA LEU A 493 -3.12 -17.24 -17.87
C LEU A 493 -3.37 -18.02 -16.57
N LYS A 494 -3.60 -17.32 -15.46
CA LYS A 494 -3.92 -17.95 -14.16
C LYS A 494 -5.09 -18.93 -14.28
N LYS A 495 -6.16 -18.53 -14.98
CA LYS A 495 -7.33 -19.38 -15.19
C LYS A 495 -7.03 -20.64 -16.01
N VAL A 496 -6.18 -20.55 -17.01
CA VAL A 496 -5.78 -21.70 -17.85
C VAL A 496 -4.83 -22.61 -17.08
N GLN A 497 -3.92 -22.08 -16.28
CA GLN A 497 -3.00 -22.85 -15.42
C GLN A 497 -3.76 -23.64 -14.34
N ALA A 498 -4.70 -23.01 -13.64
CA ALA A 498 -5.56 -23.68 -12.66
C ALA A 498 -6.35 -24.85 -13.30
N ARG A 499 -6.90 -24.62 -14.50
CA ARG A 499 -7.58 -25.68 -15.25
C ARG A 499 -6.64 -26.84 -15.60
N LEU A 500 -5.39 -26.55 -15.96
CA LEU A 500 -4.40 -27.57 -16.25
C LEU A 500 -4.09 -28.42 -15.00
N SER A 501 -3.88 -27.81 -13.85
CA SER A 501 -3.63 -28.48 -12.56
C SER A 501 -4.71 -29.53 -12.25
N ILE A 502 -5.98 -29.13 -12.38
CA ILE A 502 -7.11 -30.05 -12.14
C ILE A 502 -7.11 -31.23 -13.12
N ILE A 503 -6.87 -30.97 -14.41
CA ILE A 503 -6.84 -32.03 -15.42
C ILE A 503 -5.68 -32.98 -15.17
N GLU A 504 -4.50 -32.47 -14.86
CA GLU A 504 -3.30 -33.27 -14.55
C GLU A 504 -3.50 -34.12 -13.29
N ARG A 505 -4.09 -33.53 -12.23
CA ARG A 505 -4.43 -34.27 -11.01
C ARG A 505 -5.38 -35.43 -11.29
N ASN A 506 -6.46 -35.19 -12.06
CA ASN A 506 -7.40 -36.24 -12.41
C ASN A 506 -6.75 -37.33 -13.24
N HIS A 507 -5.90 -36.97 -14.20
CA HIS A 507 -5.11 -37.92 -14.99
C HIS A 507 -4.18 -38.75 -14.11
N GLN A 508 -3.51 -38.13 -13.14
CA GLN A 508 -2.61 -38.80 -12.21
C GLN A 508 -3.35 -39.76 -11.26
N ILE A 509 -4.53 -39.37 -10.76
CA ILE A 509 -5.41 -40.24 -9.96
C ILE A 509 -5.78 -41.48 -10.76
N LEU A 510 -6.29 -41.31 -11.98
CA LEU A 510 -6.65 -42.44 -12.84
C LEU A 510 -5.44 -43.34 -13.18
N SER A 511 -4.29 -42.72 -13.43
CA SER A 511 -3.07 -43.46 -13.70
C SER A 511 -2.59 -44.27 -12.48
N ASN A 512 -2.72 -43.72 -11.30
CA ASN A 512 -2.41 -44.39 -10.03
C ASN A 512 -3.38 -45.53 -9.75
N LEU A 513 -4.68 -45.36 -9.98
CA LEU A 513 -5.69 -46.38 -9.84
C LEU A 513 -5.39 -47.58 -10.77
N HIS A 514 -4.98 -47.31 -12.01
CA HIS A 514 -4.58 -48.33 -12.96
C HIS A 514 -3.27 -49.01 -12.56
N LYS A 515 -2.23 -48.22 -12.21
CA LYS A 515 -0.92 -48.75 -11.80
C LYS A 515 -0.98 -49.62 -10.57
N ASN A 516 -1.92 -49.31 -9.64
CA ASN A 516 -2.12 -50.09 -8.42
C ASN A 516 -3.12 -51.25 -8.61
N ASN A 517 -3.44 -51.61 -9.84
CA ASN A 517 -4.39 -52.65 -10.18
C ASN A 517 -5.79 -52.46 -9.55
N MET A 518 -6.20 -51.23 -9.32
CA MET A 518 -7.52 -50.92 -8.79
C MET A 518 -8.60 -50.78 -9.89
N ILE A 519 -8.16 -50.61 -11.14
CA ILE A 519 -8.99 -50.55 -12.35
C ILE A 519 -8.33 -51.38 -13.42
N ASP A 520 -9.02 -52.41 -13.90
CA ASP A 520 -8.62 -53.28 -14.99
C ASP A 520 -9.86 -53.80 -15.76
N GLU A 521 -9.68 -54.67 -16.74
CA GLU A 521 -10.81 -55.24 -17.51
C GLU A 521 -11.85 -55.93 -16.63
N GLN A 522 -11.41 -56.47 -15.49
CA GLN A 522 -12.25 -57.17 -14.54
C GLN A 522 -12.79 -56.24 -13.43
N ARG A 523 -12.28 -55.00 -13.32
CA ARG A 523 -12.58 -54.06 -12.28
C ARG A 523 -13.11 -52.75 -12.86
N PRO A 524 -14.40 -52.66 -13.20
CA PRO A 524 -14.99 -51.46 -13.70
C PRO A 524 -14.94 -50.34 -12.61
N LEU A 525 -14.86 -49.10 -13.03
CA LEU A 525 -14.85 -47.94 -12.15
C LEU A 525 -16.28 -47.61 -11.75
N TYR A 526 -16.64 -47.91 -10.52
CA TYR A 526 -18.02 -47.68 -10.01
C TYR A 526 -18.30 -46.26 -9.53
N PHE A 527 -17.29 -45.38 -9.48
CA PHE A 527 -17.36 -44.03 -8.87
C PHE A 527 -17.63 -42.92 -9.86
N LEU A 528 -17.68 -43.23 -11.14
CA LEU A 528 -17.84 -42.25 -12.20
C LEU A 528 -19.19 -41.53 -12.24
N PRO A 529 -20.33 -42.08 -11.75
CA PRO A 529 -21.59 -41.37 -11.81
C PRO A 529 -21.59 -40.01 -11.12
N VAL A 530 -20.84 -39.87 -10.03
CA VAL A 530 -20.70 -38.59 -9.30
C VAL A 530 -19.97 -37.56 -10.13
N ASN A 531 -19.07 -38.00 -11.00
CA ASN A 531 -18.14 -37.20 -11.80
C ASN A 531 -18.39 -37.27 -13.32
N LYS A 532 -19.55 -37.76 -13.79
CA LYS A 532 -19.89 -37.82 -15.22
C LYS A 532 -19.64 -36.51 -15.97
N ARG A 533 -19.80 -35.38 -15.33
CA ARG A 533 -19.58 -34.07 -15.92
C ARG A 533 -18.11 -33.72 -16.15
N LEU A 534 -17.22 -34.18 -15.29
CA LEU A 534 -15.78 -34.04 -15.44
C LEU A 534 -15.26 -34.82 -16.65
N ILE A 535 -15.80 -36.01 -16.82
CA ILE A 535 -15.41 -36.94 -17.87
C ILE A 535 -15.96 -36.50 -19.22
N ALA A 536 -17.21 -36.05 -19.27
CA ALA A 536 -17.90 -35.66 -20.49
C ALA A 536 -17.36 -34.37 -21.14
N GLY A 537 -16.44 -33.66 -20.47
CA GLY A 537 -15.87 -32.43 -21.04
C GLY A 537 -16.86 -31.27 -21.20
N LYS A 538 -18.05 -31.37 -20.63
CA LYS A 538 -18.97 -30.24 -20.54
C LYS A 538 -18.46 -29.29 -19.47
N GLU A 539 -18.42 -28.02 -19.79
CA GLU A 539 -18.03 -26.92 -18.94
C GLU A 539 -18.90 -26.84 -17.68
N ASP A 540 -18.63 -27.69 -16.72
CA ASP A 540 -18.93 -27.36 -15.35
C ASP A 540 -17.67 -26.75 -14.75
N LYS A 541 -17.83 -25.60 -14.17
CA LYS A 541 -16.81 -24.80 -13.51
C LYS A 541 -15.87 -25.70 -12.69
N GLY A 542 -14.77 -26.01 -13.24
CA GLY A 542 -13.53 -26.66 -12.87
C GLY A 542 -13.33 -27.55 -11.63
N ASN A 543 -14.33 -27.77 -10.78
CA ASN A 543 -14.13 -28.18 -9.40
C ASN A 543 -14.62 -29.57 -9.00
N ALA A 544 -15.07 -30.37 -9.93
CA ALA A 544 -15.47 -31.72 -9.59
C ALA A 544 -14.20 -32.61 -9.43
N LYS A 545 -13.84 -32.89 -8.20
CA LYS A 545 -12.76 -33.81 -7.83
C LYS A 545 -13.30 -35.25 -7.90
N LEU A 546 -12.50 -36.19 -8.42
CA LEU A 546 -12.79 -37.62 -8.34
C LEU A 546 -12.72 -38.05 -6.87
N ILE A 547 -13.80 -38.64 -6.35
CA ILE A 547 -13.76 -39.32 -5.04
C ILE A 547 -13.35 -40.76 -5.29
N VAL A 548 -12.31 -41.20 -4.65
CA VAL A 548 -11.81 -42.56 -4.71
C VAL A 548 -12.12 -43.33 -3.40
N PRO A 549 -12.18 -44.67 -3.40
CA PRO A 549 -12.55 -45.43 -2.21
C PRO A 549 -11.69 -45.09 -1.02
N PHE A 550 -10.59 -44.79 -0.92
CA PHE A 550 -9.73 -44.52 0.26
C PHE A 550 -9.40 -43.05 0.44
N GLU A 551 -10.16 -42.21 -0.23
CA GLU A 551 -10.00 -40.73 -0.16
C GLU A 551 -9.99 -40.16 1.25
N PHE A 552 -10.73 -40.81 2.16
CA PHE A 552 -11.00 -40.28 3.48
C PHE A 552 -10.12 -40.84 4.60
N VAL A 553 -9.28 -41.85 4.29
CA VAL A 553 -8.39 -42.48 5.29
C VAL A 553 -7.47 -41.45 5.93
N GLY A 554 -7.53 -41.34 7.24
CA GLY A 554 -6.72 -40.39 8.03
C GLY A 554 -7.16 -38.94 7.95
N LYS A 555 -8.21 -38.58 7.18
CA LYS A 555 -8.67 -37.20 7.04
C LYS A 555 -9.42 -36.74 8.29
N LYS A 556 -9.32 -35.46 8.55
CA LYS A 556 -10.10 -34.67 9.49
C LYS A 556 -11.14 -33.87 8.72
N LEU A 557 -12.40 -34.24 8.85
CA LEU A 557 -13.48 -33.70 8.04
C LEU A 557 -14.39 -32.82 8.88
N TYR A 558 -14.38 -31.52 8.61
CA TYR A 558 -15.28 -30.55 9.23
C TYR A 558 -16.62 -30.50 8.46
N TYR A 559 -17.69 -30.67 9.18
CA TYR A 559 -19.05 -30.71 8.62
C TYR A 559 -19.86 -29.51 9.08
N GLY A 560 -20.23 -28.63 8.17
CA GLY A 560 -20.90 -27.41 8.52
C GLY A 560 -21.63 -26.74 7.36
N LEU A 561 -22.28 -25.63 7.66
CA LEU A 561 -23.11 -24.86 6.74
C LEU A 561 -22.21 -23.98 5.84
N THR A 562 -22.37 -24.10 4.54
CA THR A 562 -21.66 -23.28 3.55
C THR A 562 -22.61 -22.58 2.56
N ALA A 563 -23.92 -22.79 2.69
CA ALA A 563 -24.91 -22.24 1.80
C ALA A 563 -25.01 -20.71 1.90
N THR A 564 -25.05 -20.03 0.77
CA THR A 564 -25.28 -18.59 0.71
C THR A 564 -26.66 -18.22 1.26
N GLY A 565 -26.72 -17.20 2.11
CA GLY A 565 -27.96 -16.76 2.78
C GLY A 565 -28.18 -17.37 4.16
N THR A 566 -27.23 -18.10 4.68
CA THR A 566 -27.20 -18.56 6.08
C THR A 566 -26.46 -17.56 6.97
N SER A 567 -26.68 -17.63 8.28
CA SER A 567 -26.02 -16.77 9.27
C SER A 567 -24.56 -17.13 9.53
N ASP A 568 -24.05 -18.17 8.87
CA ASP A 568 -22.74 -18.76 9.14
C ASP A 568 -21.64 -18.31 8.17
N LEU A 569 -21.88 -17.20 7.49
CA LEU A 569 -20.94 -16.54 6.59
C LEU A 569 -20.41 -15.26 7.23
N ASN A 570 -19.12 -15.18 7.49
CA ASN A 570 -18.48 -14.01 8.08
C ASN A 570 -17.38 -13.44 7.16
N PRO A 571 -17.10 -12.13 7.26
CA PRO A 571 -16.07 -11.53 6.46
C PRO A 571 -14.67 -11.93 6.97
N MET A 572 -13.78 -12.26 6.01
CA MET A 572 -12.38 -12.56 6.21
C MET A 572 -11.52 -11.52 5.50
N PRO A 573 -10.20 -11.46 5.72
CA PRO A 573 -9.31 -10.46 5.14
C PRO A 573 -9.44 -10.27 3.61
N PHE A 574 -9.83 -11.29 2.89
CA PHE A 574 -9.93 -11.26 1.43
C PHE A 574 -11.25 -11.83 0.89
N ASP A 575 -12.09 -12.43 1.73
CA ASP A 575 -13.42 -12.94 1.34
C ASP A 575 -14.52 -12.38 2.26
N PRO A 576 -15.46 -11.58 1.74
CA PRO A 576 -16.52 -10.99 2.56
C PRO A 576 -17.62 -11.97 2.98
N ARG A 577 -17.59 -13.21 2.48
CA ARG A 577 -18.63 -14.24 2.74
C ARG A 577 -17.99 -15.61 2.92
N TYR A 578 -17.07 -15.71 3.83
CA TYR A 578 -16.37 -16.95 4.10
C TYR A 578 -17.18 -17.83 5.08
N PRO A 579 -17.40 -19.13 4.79
CA PRO A 579 -18.08 -20.04 5.73
C PRO A 579 -17.25 -20.30 6.99
N MET A 580 -17.90 -20.26 8.16
CA MET A 580 -17.22 -20.39 9.44
C MET A 580 -16.56 -21.77 9.64
N VAL A 581 -17.12 -22.80 9.05
CA VAL A 581 -16.51 -24.14 9.04
C VAL A 581 -15.08 -24.11 8.49
N GLY A 582 -14.81 -23.26 7.50
CA GLY A 582 -13.49 -23.05 6.93
C GLY A 582 -12.52 -22.33 7.89
N LEU A 583 -13.00 -21.44 8.77
CA LEU A 583 -12.18 -20.83 9.83
C LEU A 583 -11.56 -21.92 10.73
N HIS A 584 -12.40 -22.85 11.17
CA HIS A 584 -11.96 -23.94 12.07
C HIS A 584 -10.95 -24.86 11.36
N ALA A 585 -11.18 -25.16 10.09
CA ALA A 585 -10.27 -25.95 9.28
C ALA A 585 -8.93 -25.24 9.01
N ASN A 586 -8.95 -23.94 8.68
CA ASN A 586 -7.73 -23.13 8.52
C ASN A 586 -6.97 -22.96 9.84
N ALA A 587 -7.66 -22.83 10.96
CA ALA A 587 -7.02 -22.80 12.29
C ALA A 587 -6.27 -24.10 12.58
N LEU A 588 -6.87 -25.26 12.28
CA LEU A 588 -6.22 -26.55 12.42
C LEU A 588 -5.05 -26.68 11.43
N ASN A 589 -5.23 -26.28 10.19
CA ASN A 589 -4.16 -26.29 9.18
C ASN A 589 -2.96 -25.45 9.62
N THR A 590 -3.19 -24.26 10.17
CA THR A 590 -2.14 -23.39 10.73
C THR A 590 -1.29 -24.10 11.76
N ILE A 591 -1.92 -24.87 12.66
CA ILE A 591 -1.24 -25.58 13.76
C ILE A 591 -0.45 -26.79 13.23
N LEU A 592 -1.11 -27.64 12.41
CA LEU A 592 -0.53 -28.90 11.97
C LEU A 592 0.55 -28.69 10.91
N ASP A 593 0.36 -27.74 9.99
CA ASP A 593 1.28 -27.49 8.86
C ASP A 593 2.45 -26.57 9.22
N ASN A 594 2.66 -26.30 10.50
CA ASN A 594 3.71 -25.40 11.00
C ASN A 594 3.74 -23.99 10.35
N LYS A 595 2.60 -23.51 9.89
CA LYS A 595 2.47 -22.19 9.26
C LYS A 595 1.96 -21.14 10.25
N ILE A 596 2.44 -21.23 11.49
CA ILE A 596 2.02 -20.35 12.58
C ILE A 596 2.58 -18.95 12.33
N ILE A 597 1.72 -17.93 12.34
CA ILE A 597 2.14 -16.53 12.19
C ILE A 597 2.71 -16.03 13.51
N HIS A 598 3.94 -15.56 13.45
CA HIS A 598 4.66 -14.94 14.56
C HIS A 598 4.62 -13.42 14.43
N GLU A 599 3.80 -12.79 15.25
CA GLU A 599 3.77 -11.33 15.37
C GLU A 599 5.00 -10.85 16.15
N ILE A 600 5.69 -9.86 15.63
CA ILE A 600 6.80 -9.21 16.34
C ILE A 600 6.23 -8.37 17.49
N SER A 601 6.72 -8.57 18.71
CA SER A 601 6.20 -7.87 19.88
C SER A 601 6.40 -6.36 19.78
N LYS A 602 5.50 -5.59 20.39
CA LYS A 602 5.52 -4.11 20.36
C LYS A 602 6.83 -3.53 20.91
N GLU A 603 7.53 -4.23 21.78
CA GLU A 603 8.84 -3.82 22.28
C GLU A 603 9.91 -3.83 21.19
N TYR A 604 9.95 -4.89 20.36
CA TYR A 604 10.86 -4.95 19.23
C TYR A 604 10.48 -3.95 18.14
N VAL A 605 9.20 -3.74 17.87
CA VAL A 605 8.72 -2.71 16.95
C VAL A 605 9.17 -1.33 17.42
N THR A 606 9.02 -1.03 18.72
CA THR A 606 9.50 0.22 19.32
C THR A 606 11.01 0.38 19.16
N LEU A 607 11.78 -0.69 19.36
CA LEU A 607 13.23 -0.67 19.15
C LEU A 607 13.58 -0.37 17.68
N ILE A 608 12.89 -1.00 16.73
CA ILE A 608 13.08 -0.75 15.30
C ILE A 608 12.81 0.72 14.98
N ILE A 609 11.70 1.28 15.46
CA ILE A 609 11.32 2.69 15.29
C ILE A 609 12.41 3.62 15.83
N ILE A 610 12.96 3.35 17.01
CA ILE A 610 14.05 4.15 17.61
C ILE A 610 15.33 4.05 16.79
N VAL A 611 15.69 2.84 16.33
CA VAL A 611 16.88 2.63 15.49
C VAL A 611 16.76 3.37 14.17
N ILE A 612 15.58 3.33 13.53
CA ILE A 612 15.28 4.11 12.32
C ILE A 612 15.42 5.60 12.60
N GLY A 613 14.83 6.11 13.70
CA GLY A 613 14.94 7.50 14.10
C GLY A 613 16.40 7.95 14.28
N MET A 614 17.22 7.12 14.91
CA MET A 614 18.66 7.39 15.03
C MET A 614 19.36 7.39 13.66
N ALA A 615 19.07 6.42 12.80
CA ALA A 615 19.65 6.34 11.47
C ALA A 615 19.31 7.57 10.61
N LEU A 616 18.07 8.06 10.69
CA LEU A 616 17.65 9.29 10.03
C LEU A 616 18.40 10.52 10.53
N ALA A 617 18.58 10.65 11.86
CA ALA A 617 19.25 11.78 12.48
C ALA A 617 20.71 11.95 12.02
N PHE A 618 21.39 10.86 11.70
CA PHE A 618 22.78 10.88 11.26
C PHE A 618 22.94 10.75 9.74
N GLY A 619 22.06 10.00 9.09
CA GLY A 619 22.15 9.71 7.66
C GLY A 619 21.65 10.84 6.77
N VAL A 620 20.44 11.36 7.05
CA VAL A 620 19.80 12.37 6.20
C VAL A 620 20.62 13.67 6.09
N PRO A 621 21.17 14.23 7.18
CA PRO A 621 21.94 15.47 7.10
C PRO A 621 23.26 15.36 6.33
N ALA A 622 23.72 14.14 6.04
CA ALA A 622 24.93 13.88 5.27
C ALA A 622 24.69 13.81 3.75
N LEU A 623 23.44 13.83 3.33
CA LEU A 623 23.02 13.68 1.92
C LEU A 623 22.39 14.99 1.42
N SER A 624 22.50 15.23 0.10
CA SER A 624 21.71 16.28 -0.51
C SER A 624 20.20 15.93 -0.43
N PRO A 625 19.29 16.92 -0.45
CA PRO A 625 17.84 16.64 -0.34
C PRO A 625 17.34 15.62 -1.36
N ALA A 626 17.80 15.69 -2.61
CA ALA A 626 17.41 14.73 -3.65
C ALA A 626 17.95 13.31 -3.36
N MET A 627 19.21 13.17 -2.97
CA MET A 627 19.79 11.87 -2.58
C MET A 627 19.17 11.33 -1.31
N GLY A 628 18.85 12.18 -0.35
CA GLY A 628 18.13 11.82 0.86
C GLY A 628 16.75 11.25 0.55
N GLY A 629 16.00 11.90 -0.32
CA GLY A 629 14.68 11.42 -0.79
C GLY A 629 14.76 10.05 -1.48
N LEU A 630 15.71 9.86 -2.38
CA LEU A 630 15.95 8.57 -3.05
C LEU A 630 16.34 7.47 -2.06
N ALA A 631 17.24 7.78 -1.12
CA ALA A 631 17.67 6.82 -0.09
C ALA A 631 16.50 6.39 0.80
N ILE A 632 15.68 7.34 1.26
CA ILE A 632 14.49 7.03 2.08
C ILE A 632 13.46 6.25 1.25
N GLY A 633 13.21 6.63 0.00
CA GLY A 633 12.33 5.87 -0.91
C GLY A 633 12.79 4.42 -1.07
N ALA A 634 14.08 4.19 -1.25
CA ALA A 634 14.65 2.85 -1.34
C ALA A 634 14.52 2.06 -0.01
N LEU A 635 14.73 2.71 1.14
CA LEU A 635 14.56 2.09 2.46
C LEU A 635 13.10 1.74 2.74
N VAL A 636 12.15 2.62 2.42
CA VAL A 636 10.71 2.38 2.54
C VAL A 636 10.31 1.19 1.67
N ALA A 637 10.72 1.18 0.40
CA ALA A 637 10.43 0.09 -0.53
C ALA A 637 11.08 -1.23 -0.07
N GLY A 638 12.33 -1.20 0.37
CA GLY A 638 13.05 -2.37 0.88
C GLY A 638 12.43 -2.93 2.16
N TYR A 639 12.01 -2.06 3.09
CA TYR A 639 11.34 -2.50 4.31
C TYR A 639 9.96 -3.10 4.01
N ALA A 640 9.18 -2.44 3.16
CA ALA A 640 7.88 -2.96 2.74
C ALA A 640 8.02 -4.31 2.02
N TRP A 641 8.96 -4.42 1.09
CA TRP A 641 9.27 -5.69 0.43
C TRP A 641 9.67 -6.78 1.42
N SER A 642 10.53 -6.46 2.40
CA SER A 642 10.95 -7.41 3.45
C SER A 642 9.77 -7.86 4.30
N ALA A 643 8.85 -6.98 4.65
CA ALA A 643 7.67 -7.30 5.42
C ALA A 643 6.73 -8.26 4.66
N PHE A 644 6.53 -8.04 3.35
CA PHE A 644 5.76 -8.95 2.50
C PHE A 644 6.48 -10.30 2.30
N TRP A 645 7.79 -10.29 2.12
CA TRP A 645 8.58 -11.50 1.93
C TRP A 645 8.62 -12.38 3.20
N LEU A 646 8.89 -11.77 4.37
CA LEU A 646 8.89 -12.46 5.67
C LEU A 646 7.52 -13.06 5.99
N PHE A 647 6.44 -12.32 5.69
CA PHE A 647 5.10 -12.82 5.90
C PHE A 647 4.77 -14.03 5.00
N SER A 648 5.16 -13.96 3.74
CA SER A 648 4.83 -15.00 2.77
C SER A 648 5.67 -16.28 2.93
N ASN A 649 6.94 -16.16 3.30
CA ASN A 649 7.86 -17.29 3.32
C ASN A 649 8.19 -17.79 4.73
N GLU A 650 8.30 -16.89 5.71
CA GLU A 650 8.71 -17.24 7.08
C GLU A 650 7.56 -17.12 8.09
N HIS A 651 6.37 -16.71 7.65
CA HIS A 651 5.19 -16.50 8.49
C HIS A 651 5.44 -15.51 9.64
N ILE A 652 6.31 -14.50 9.43
CA ILE A 652 6.60 -13.46 10.38
C ILE A 652 5.78 -12.20 10.03
N TRP A 653 4.97 -11.75 10.97
CA TRP A 653 4.26 -10.49 10.85
C TRP A 653 5.14 -9.36 11.39
N LEU A 654 5.83 -8.69 10.47
CA LEU A 654 6.63 -7.50 10.74
C LEU A 654 5.71 -6.26 10.62
N ASP A 655 5.68 -5.44 11.66
CA ASP A 655 4.92 -4.19 11.67
C ASP A 655 5.42 -3.22 10.58
N MET A 656 4.49 -2.59 9.87
CA MET A 656 4.84 -1.67 8.77
C MET A 656 4.48 -0.22 9.09
N VAL A 657 3.38 0.03 9.80
CA VAL A 657 2.87 1.39 10.04
C VAL A 657 3.90 2.23 10.79
N GLY A 658 4.45 1.73 11.88
CA GLY A 658 5.40 2.44 12.70
C GLY A 658 6.72 2.77 11.98
N PRO A 659 7.43 1.77 11.47
CA PRO A 659 8.69 1.98 10.77
C PRO A 659 8.56 2.86 9.53
N LEU A 660 7.56 2.63 8.67
CA LEU A 660 7.36 3.42 7.44
C LEU A 660 6.97 4.87 7.76
N SER A 661 6.08 5.06 8.74
CA SER A 661 5.70 6.40 9.20
C SER A 661 6.90 7.14 9.80
N THR A 662 7.75 6.46 10.57
CA THR A 662 8.97 7.04 11.13
C THR A 662 9.93 7.48 10.03
N MET A 663 10.14 6.66 8.99
CA MET A 663 10.97 7.02 7.84
C MET A 663 10.41 8.24 7.10
N ALA A 664 9.11 8.24 6.78
CA ALA A 664 8.48 9.29 6.00
C ALA A 664 8.39 10.62 6.78
N ILE A 665 7.82 10.60 8.00
CA ILE A 665 7.59 11.80 8.80
C ILE A 665 8.93 12.33 9.35
N GLY A 666 9.84 11.45 9.76
CA GLY A 666 11.17 11.82 10.22
C GLY A 666 11.98 12.52 9.12
N TYR A 667 11.98 11.97 7.91
CA TYR A 667 12.62 12.60 6.76
C TYR A 667 12.01 13.97 6.44
N LEU A 668 10.66 14.03 6.39
CA LEU A 668 9.94 15.28 6.15
C LEU A 668 10.29 16.33 7.21
N GLY A 669 10.32 15.95 8.50
CA GLY A 669 10.66 16.84 9.59
C GLY A 669 12.09 17.40 9.49
N ILE A 670 13.06 16.54 9.13
CA ILE A 670 14.45 16.97 8.90
C ILE A 670 14.52 17.91 7.69
N THR A 671 13.83 17.59 6.61
CA THR A 671 13.85 18.41 5.38
C THR A 671 13.24 19.78 5.61
N VAL A 672 12.10 19.85 6.31
CA VAL A 672 11.47 21.12 6.71
C VAL A 672 12.38 21.93 7.62
N TYR A 673 13.02 21.29 8.59
CA TYR A 673 13.98 21.96 9.46
C TYR A 673 15.16 22.54 8.67
N ASN A 674 15.73 21.78 7.75
CA ASN A 674 16.85 22.25 6.90
C ASN A 674 16.40 23.43 6.04
N TYR A 675 15.23 23.35 5.43
CA TYR A 675 14.67 24.45 4.64
C TYR A 675 14.48 25.72 5.48
N ILE A 676 13.90 25.61 6.67
CA ILE A 676 13.73 26.77 7.58
C ILE A 676 15.10 27.34 8.00
N GLN A 677 16.09 26.50 8.23
CA GLN A 677 17.42 26.94 8.64
C GLN A 677 18.16 27.62 7.47
N GLU A 678 18.01 27.11 6.27
CA GLU A 678 18.58 27.71 5.08
C GLU A 678 17.97 29.09 4.78
N GLU A 679 16.64 29.19 4.89
CA GLU A 679 15.93 30.47 4.72
C GLU A 679 16.38 31.50 5.77
N LYS A 680 16.50 31.08 7.03
CA LYS A 680 17.03 31.95 8.11
C LYS A 680 18.46 32.40 7.82
N ASN A 681 19.32 31.54 7.32
CA ASN A 681 20.70 31.89 6.99
C ASN A 681 20.74 32.88 5.83
N LYS A 682 19.91 32.68 4.80
CA LYS A 682 19.78 33.59 3.67
C LYS A 682 19.27 34.96 4.14
N GLN A 683 18.25 35.01 4.96
CA GLN A 683 17.72 36.24 5.51
C GLN A 683 18.74 36.95 6.40
N PHE A 684 19.43 36.24 7.26
CA PHE A 684 20.49 36.80 8.10
C PHE A 684 21.63 37.44 7.25
N LEU A 685 22.01 36.84 6.14
CA LEU A 685 22.99 37.42 5.21
C LEU A 685 22.42 38.68 4.56
N LYS A 686 21.19 38.67 4.09
CA LYS A 686 20.52 39.86 3.51
C LYS A 686 20.45 41.00 4.52
N ASP A 687 20.00 40.75 5.73
CA ASP A 687 19.86 41.76 6.78
C ASP A 687 21.23 42.31 7.26
N SER A 688 22.26 41.47 7.30
CA SER A 688 23.60 41.86 7.78
C SER A 688 24.42 42.64 6.75
N PHE A 689 24.26 42.29 5.47
CA PHE A 689 25.08 42.87 4.40
C PHE A 689 24.29 43.81 3.46
N GLY A 690 22.97 43.79 3.54
CA GLY A 690 22.10 44.60 2.67
C GLY A 690 22.29 46.12 2.82
N THR A 691 22.91 46.59 3.91
CA THR A 691 23.32 47.97 4.08
C THR A 691 24.62 48.35 3.41
N TYR A 692 25.43 47.35 2.98
CA TYR A 692 26.75 47.54 2.38
C TYR A 692 26.82 47.06 0.94
N VAL A 693 25.98 46.15 0.56
CA VAL A 693 25.95 45.48 -0.76
C VAL A 693 24.49 45.43 -1.22
N SER A 694 24.24 45.63 -2.51
CA SER A 694 22.89 45.54 -3.02
C SER A 694 22.26 44.15 -2.77
N PRO A 695 20.98 44.08 -2.45
CA PRO A 695 20.29 42.78 -2.22
C PRO A 695 20.46 41.78 -3.38
N GLU A 696 20.48 42.29 -4.62
CA GLU A 696 20.61 41.52 -5.83
C GLU A 696 21.95 40.84 -5.94
N LEU A 697 23.05 41.55 -5.55
CA LEU A 697 24.38 40.96 -5.52
C LEU A 697 24.49 39.88 -4.44
N ILE A 698 23.83 40.04 -3.29
CA ILE A 698 23.76 39.02 -2.23
C ILE A 698 23.04 37.77 -2.75
N ASP A 699 21.94 37.92 -3.48
CA ASP A 699 21.22 36.81 -4.08
C ASP A 699 22.08 36.07 -5.10
N GLN A 700 22.78 36.80 -5.98
CA GLN A 700 23.69 36.22 -6.97
C GLN A 700 24.85 35.43 -6.31
N MET A 701 25.47 35.99 -5.25
CA MET A 701 26.50 35.31 -4.48
C MET A 701 26.00 34.06 -3.79
N TYR A 702 24.78 34.06 -3.27
CA TYR A 702 24.16 32.92 -2.63
C TYR A 702 23.84 31.81 -3.63
N GLU A 703 23.32 32.18 -4.81
CA GLU A 703 22.94 31.22 -5.86
C GLU A 703 24.16 30.59 -6.56
N SER A 704 25.23 31.38 -6.79
CA SER A 704 26.47 30.86 -7.38
C SER A 704 27.27 29.98 -6.42
N GLY A 705 27.14 30.21 -5.09
CA GLY A 705 27.94 29.53 -4.07
C GLY A 705 29.42 29.84 -4.12
N GLU A 706 29.81 30.85 -4.89
CA GLU A 706 31.19 31.27 -5.04
C GLU A 706 31.53 32.42 -4.06
N GLU A 707 32.69 32.36 -3.45
CA GLU A 707 33.18 33.46 -2.60
C GLU A 707 33.57 34.64 -3.50
N PRO A 708 33.28 35.92 -3.07
CA PRO A 708 33.68 37.10 -3.82
C PRO A 708 35.21 37.05 -4.10
N SER A 709 35.57 37.09 -5.35
CA SER A 709 36.95 37.13 -5.80
C SER A 709 37.28 38.47 -6.46
N LEU A 710 38.56 38.90 -6.43
CA LEU A 710 39.03 40.06 -7.17
C LEU A 710 38.88 39.79 -8.67
N GLY A 711 38.23 40.72 -9.38
CA GLY A 711 38.06 40.66 -10.81
C GLY A 711 36.99 41.62 -11.29
N GLY A 712 36.90 41.82 -12.58
CA GLY A 712 35.88 42.64 -13.17
C GLY A 712 35.60 42.19 -14.62
N GLU A 713 34.40 42.41 -15.06
CA GLU A 713 33.94 42.10 -16.42
C GLU A 713 33.74 43.41 -17.21
N GLU A 714 34.21 43.43 -18.43
CA GLU A 714 33.93 44.56 -19.36
C GLU A 714 32.54 44.42 -19.92
N GLY A 715 31.75 45.43 -19.69
CA GLY A 715 30.35 45.49 -20.20
C GLY A 715 30.02 46.87 -20.76
N TYR A 716 28.90 46.97 -21.44
CA TYR A 716 28.35 48.24 -21.93
C TYR A 716 27.33 48.70 -20.91
N HIS A 717 27.71 49.74 -20.12
CA HIS A 717 26.97 50.19 -18.92
C HIS A 717 26.88 51.70 -18.90
N THR A 718 26.06 52.24 -17.99
CA THR A 718 25.93 53.69 -17.78
C THR A 718 26.50 54.08 -16.44
N ALA A 719 27.53 54.93 -16.44
CA ALA A 719 28.11 55.53 -15.27
C ALA A 719 27.33 56.79 -14.88
N PHE A 720 27.12 57.01 -13.59
CA PHE A 720 26.28 58.06 -13.03
C PHE A 720 26.98 58.72 -11.84
N PHE A 721 27.20 60.03 -11.90
CA PHE A 721 27.85 60.81 -10.88
C PHE A 721 26.98 61.97 -10.44
N THR A 722 26.89 62.24 -9.14
CA THR A 722 26.23 63.44 -8.66
C THR A 722 27.13 64.16 -7.64
N ASP A 723 27.03 65.47 -7.51
CA ASP A 723 27.72 66.28 -6.56
C ASP A 723 26.88 67.52 -6.16
N ILE A 724 26.92 67.91 -4.89
CA ILE A 724 26.21 69.09 -4.41
C ILE A 724 26.99 70.33 -4.78
N GLN A 725 26.32 71.28 -5.45
CA GLN A 725 26.90 72.52 -5.85
C GLN A 725 27.33 73.35 -4.62
N SER A 726 28.61 73.79 -4.59
CA SER A 726 29.12 74.64 -3.53
C SER A 726 29.02 74.05 -2.14
N PHE A 727 29.14 72.71 -2.02
CA PHE A 727 29.08 71.97 -0.75
C PHE A 727 30.05 72.55 0.30
N SER A 728 31.31 72.81 -0.07
CA SER A 728 32.32 73.42 0.81
C SER A 728 31.86 74.75 1.44
N SER A 729 31.11 75.54 0.70
CA SER A 729 30.64 76.85 1.16
C SER A 729 29.53 76.77 2.21
N PHE A 730 28.67 75.78 2.13
CA PHE A 730 27.61 75.68 3.17
C PHE A 730 28.07 74.73 4.33
N SER A 731 28.96 73.78 4.07
CA SER A 731 29.54 72.98 5.11
C SER A 731 30.29 73.82 6.18
N GLU A 732 30.86 74.98 5.78
CA GLU A 732 31.48 75.93 6.69
C GLU A 732 30.49 76.73 7.52
N LYS A 733 29.19 76.79 7.08
CA LYS A 733 28.14 77.58 7.74
C LYS A 733 27.24 76.74 8.68
N LEU A 734 27.38 75.42 8.66
CA LEU A 734 26.61 74.49 9.47
C LEU A 734 27.45 73.96 10.63
N THR A 735 26.80 73.58 11.72
CA THR A 735 27.43 72.76 12.74
C THR A 735 27.72 71.36 12.17
N ALA A 736 28.75 70.67 12.68
CA ALA A 736 29.06 69.32 12.22
C ALA A 736 27.87 68.33 12.35
N SER A 737 27.03 68.52 13.37
CA SER A 737 25.82 67.70 13.60
C SER A 737 24.74 67.99 12.57
N ASP A 738 24.50 69.29 12.26
CA ASP A 738 23.49 69.68 11.27
C ASP A 738 23.94 69.27 9.84
N LEU A 739 25.22 69.46 9.55
CA LEU A 739 25.81 69.03 8.26
C LEU A 739 25.64 67.52 8.03
N VAL A 740 25.95 66.70 9.06
CA VAL A 740 25.76 65.23 8.96
C VAL A 740 24.27 64.89 8.84
N GLY A 741 23.38 65.59 9.60
CA GLY A 741 21.95 65.36 9.50
C GLY A 741 21.38 65.68 8.10
N LEU A 742 21.76 66.87 7.54
CA LEU A 742 21.37 67.32 6.22
C LEU A 742 21.90 66.35 5.13
N LEU A 743 23.20 65.99 5.23
CA LEU A 743 23.79 65.12 4.26
C LEU A 743 23.18 63.68 4.28
N ASN A 744 22.96 63.14 5.47
CA ASN A 744 22.30 61.86 5.59
C ASN A 744 20.86 61.90 4.98
N GLN A 745 20.10 62.91 5.24
CA GLN A 745 18.77 63.07 4.65
C GLN A 745 18.85 63.15 3.13
N TYR A 746 19.74 64.00 2.58
CA TYR A 746 19.96 64.14 1.15
C TYR A 746 20.43 62.81 0.50
N LEU A 747 21.45 62.19 1.03
CA LEU A 747 21.99 60.95 0.52
C LEU A 747 20.94 59.79 0.57
N THR A 748 20.16 59.72 1.64
CA THR A 748 19.08 58.72 1.74
C THR A 748 18.04 58.96 0.64
N ASP A 749 17.48 60.17 0.57
CA ASP A 749 16.42 60.47 -0.38
C ASP A 749 16.89 60.35 -1.84
N MET A 750 18.14 60.65 -2.15
CA MET A 750 18.70 60.51 -3.51
C MET A 750 19.03 59.06 -3.81
N THR A 751 19.49 58.29 -2.83
CA THR A 751 19.78 56.87 -3.01
C THR A 751 18.48 56.06 -3.16
N ASP A 752 17.45 56.40 -2.44
CA ASP A 752 16.12 55.77 -2.64
C ASP A 752 15.64 55.96 -4.08
N VAL A 753 15.75 57.18 -4.64
CA VAL A 753 15.43 57.44 -6.07
C VAL A 753 16.31 56.60 -7.01
N LEU A 754 17.61 56.48 -6.72
CA LEU A 754 18.54 55.65 -7.50
C LEU A 754 18.12 54.20 -7.55
N LEU A 755 17.88 53.61 -6.36
CA LEU A 755 17.53 52.19 -6.20
C LEU A 755 16.17 51.88 -6.80
N ASP A 756 15.17 52.75 -6.59
CA ASP A 756 13.82 52.59 -7.17
C ASP A 756 13.85 52.58 -8.71
N ASN A 757 14.86 53.21 -9.33
CA ASN A 757 15.10 53.19 -10.75
C ASN A 757 16.20 52.18 -11.17
N LYS A 758 16.44 51.13 -10.39
CA LYS A 758 17.37 50.04 -10.74
C LYS A 758 18.85 50.44 -10.81
N GLY A 759 19.25 51.55 -10.20
CA GLY A 759 20.63 51.94 -10.14
C GLY A 759 21.40 51.15 -9.07
N THR A 760 22.66 50.85 -9.34
CA THR A 760 23.56 50.19 -8.40
C THR A 760 24.44 51.27 -7.75
N LEU A 761 24.33 51.44 -6.44
CA LEU A 761 25.18 52.36 -5.67
C LEU A 761 26.58 51.77 -5.58
N ASP A 762 27.57 52.49 -6.11
CA ASP A 762 28.98 52.16 -5.90
C ASP A 762 29.46 52.69 -4.54
N LYS A 763 29.49 54.00 -4.38
CA LYS A 763 29.97 54.63 -3.13
C LYS A 763 29.52 56.09 -3.03
N TYR A 764 29.64 56.60 -1.82
CA TYR A 764 29.63 58.06 -1.58
C TYR A 764 31.08 58.59 -1.50
N ILE A 765 31.28 59.76 -2.16
CA ILE A 765 32.55 60.50 -2.05
C ILE A 765 32.25 61.89 -1.46
N GLY A 766 32.25 61.96 -0.15
CA GLY A 766 31.74 63.16 0.53
C GLY A 766 30.25 63.34 0.33
N ASP A 767 29.85 64.34 -0.42
CA ASP A 767 28.47 64.68 -0.81
C ASP A 767 28.08 64.09 -2.17
N ALA A 768 29.06 63.48 -2.87
CA ALA A 768 28.84 62.91 -4.18
C ALA A 768 28.30 61.47 -4.08
N ILE A 769 27.34 61.11 -4.96
CA ILE A 769 26.89 59.74 -5.19
C ILE A 769 27.52 59.27 -6.48
N VAL A 770 28.22 58.13 -6.37
CA VAL A 770 28.72 57.40 -7.54
C VAL A 770 27.91 56.14 -7.70
N ALA A 771 27.36 55.97 -8.90
CA ALA A 771 26.48 54.85 -9.20
C ALA A 771 26.60 54.44 -10.68
N PHE A 772 26.03 53.31 -11.01
CA PHE A 772 25.99 52.80 -12.39
C PHE A 772 24.76 51.96 -12.63
N TYR A 773 24.47 51.71 -13.92
CA TYR A 773 23.34 50.88 -14.37
C TYR A 773 23.83 49.82 -15.33
N GLY A 774 23.19 48.66 -15.31
CA GLY A 774 23.48 47.51 -16.17
C GLY A 774 24.36 46.44 -15.51
N ALA A 775 24.79 46.62 -14.28
CA ALA A 775 25.53 45.61 -13.50
C ALA A 775 25.16 45.78 -12.00
N PRO A 776 25.26 44.73 -11.13
CA PRO A 776 25.61 43.34 -11.43
C PRO A 776 24.53 42.62 -12.24
N ILE A 777 23.32 43.16 -12.30
CA ILE A 777 22.22 42.61 -13.09
C ILE A 777 22.17 43.36 -14.40
N GLU A 778 22.17 42.63 -15.47
CA GLU A 778 21.99 43.18 -16.82
C GLU A 778 20.60 43.80 -16.95
N ILE A 779 20.53 45.03 -17.31
CA ILE A 779 19.27 45.79 -17.41
C ILE A 779 19.20 46.34 -18.85
N ASP A 780 18.11 45.96 -19.53
CA ASP A 780 17.76 46.61 -20.80
C ASP A 780 17.44 48.10 -20.58
N ASP A 781 17.79 48.96 -21.52
CA ASP A 781 17.53 50.41 -21.50
C ASP A 781 18.11 51.12 -20.28
N HIS A 782 19.33 50.72 -19.84
CA HIS A 782 19.99 51.31 -18.66
C HIS A 782 20.23 52.80 -18.79
N GLU A 783 20.39 53.33 -19.99
CA GLU A 783 20.49 54.76 -20.31
C GLU A 783 19.18 55.50 -19.93
N MET A 784 18.05 54.91 -20.28
CA MET A 784 16.74 55.47 -19.95
C MET A 784 16.54 55.57 -18.44
N TRP A 785 16.92 54.49 -17.71
CA TRP A 785 16.80 54.48 -16.25
C TRP A 785 17.73 55.52 -15.62
N ALA A 786 18.95 55.68 -16.08
CA ALA A 786 19.88 56.69 -15.59
C ALA A 786 19.34 58.13 -15.83
N CYS A 787 18.86 58.42 -17.03
CA CYS A 787 18.25 59.72 -17.37
C CYS A 787 17.03 60.00 -16.51
N LYS A 788 16.15 59.04 -16.32
CA LYS A 788 14.96 59.15 -15.46
C LYS A 788 15.33 59.41 -14.01
N THR A 789 16.30 58.68 -13.47
CA THR A 789 16.83 58.92 -12.12
C THR A 789 17.32 60.33 -11.93
N ALA A 790 18.08 60.85 -12.90
CA ALA A 790 18.60 62.21 -12.82
C ALA A 790 17.50 63.28 -12.76
N ILE A 791 16.44 63.12 -13.52
CA ILE A 791 15.28 64.03 -13.50
C ILE A 791 14.57 63.91 -12.14
N GLN A 792 14.31 62.66 -11.68
CA GLN A 792 13.63 62.44 -10.41
C GLN A 792 14.44 62.88 -9.20
N MET A 793 15.77 62.82 -9.25
CA MET A 793 16.65 63.39 -8.22
C MET A 793 16.52 64.92 -8.14
N GLN A 794 16.37 65.62 -9.30
CA GLN A 794 16.12 67.05 -9.30
C GLN A 794 14.74 67.37 -8.70
N ASP A 795 13.68 66.59 -9.10
CA ASP A 795 12.33 66.76 -8.56
C ASP A 795 12.31 66.50 -7.07
N LYS A 796 13.02 65.48 -6.58
CA LYS A 796 13.13 65.15 -5.16
C LYS A 796 13.87 66.25 -4.40
N LEU A 797 14.92 66.80 -4.97
CA LEU A 797 15.65 67.89 -4.38
C LEU A 797 14.77 69.16 -4.25
N ASP A 798 13.89 69.39 -5.23
CA ASP A 798 12.88 70.50 -5.14
C ASP A 798 11.91 70.31 -3.96
N ILE A 799 11.52 69.03 -3.68
CA ILE A 799 10.72 68.73 -2.52
C ILE A 799 11.51 68.96 -1.22
N LEU A 800 12.76 68.52 -1.17
CA LEU A 800 13.61 68.70 -0.01
C LEU A 800 13.85 70.18 0.26
N ARG A 801 14.14 71.00 -0.76
CA ARG A 801 14.30 72.44 -0.62
C ARG A 801 13.09 73.10 0.02
N LYS A 802 11.89 72.77 -0.42
CA LYS A 802 10.64 73.23 0.17
C LYS A 802 10.52 72.87 1.63
N ALA A 803 10.82 71.60 1.99
CA ALA A 803 10.82 71.14 3.35
C ALA A 803 11.83 71.91 4.23
N TRP A 804 13.03 72.10 3.75
CA TRP A 804 14.04 72.89 4.45
C TRP A 804 13.69 74.35 4.58
N GLN A 805 13.00 74.96 3.62
CA GLN A 805 12.47 76.30 3.68
C GLN A 805 11.36 76.40 4.77
N GLU A 806 10.51 75.42 4.89
CA GLU A 806 9.48 75.31 5.92
C GLU A 806 10.04 75.20 7.36
N GLU A 807 11.28 74.59 7.48
CA GLU A 807 11.99 74.50 8.74
C GLU A 807 12.63 75.91 9.13
N GLY A 808 12.55 76.90 8.26
CA GLY A 808 12.95 78.28 8.56
C GLY A 808 14.41 78.47 8.92
N ASP A 809 14.69 79.22 9.96
CA ASP A 809 16.04 79.64 10.36
C ASP A 809 16.96 78.46 10.77
N ARG A 810 16.45 77.28 10.84
CA ARG A 810 17.27 76.07 11.06
C ARG A 810 18.31 75.88 9.95
N TRP A 811 17.93 76.18 8.73
CA TRP A 811 18.81 76.01 7.58
C TRP A 811 19.19 77.35 6.97
N PRO A 812 20.45 77.59 6.71
CA PRO A 812 20.88 78.83 6.04
C PRO A 812 20.33 78.91 4.62
N GLU A 813 20.15 80.13 4.07
CA GLU A 813 19.62 80.37 2.72
C GLU A 813 20.27 79.56 1.63
N ILE A 814 21.59 79.21 1.78
CA ILE A 814 22.34 78.40 0.80
C ILE A 814 21.80 76.97 0.75
N VAL A 815 21.26 76.43 1.88
CA VAL A 815 20.59 75.08 1.90
C VAL A 815 19.24 75.17 1.22
N HIS A 816 18.48 76.27 1.44
CA HIS A 816 17.20 76.47 0.76
C HIS A 816 17.32 76.57 -0.77
N ASN A 817 18.52 76.89 -1.26
CA ASN A 817 18.82 76.98 -2.69
C ASN A 817 19.81 75.88 -3.15
N MET A 818 19.93 74.78 -2.41
CA MET A 818 20.81 73.68 -2.73
C MET A 818 20.54 73.13 -4.13
N GLN A 819 21.57 72.87 -4.88
CA GLN A 819 21.53 72.30 -6.23
C GLN A 819 22.49 71.12 -6.27
N ASN A 820 22.10 70.10 -7.01
CA ASN A 820 23.05 69.03 -7.34
C ASN A 820 23.30 68.99 -8.84
N ARG A 821 24.50 68.56 -9.20
CA ARG A 821 24.92 68.33 -10.58
C ARG A 821 25.01 66.84 -10.83
N ILE A 822 24.64 66.45 -12.03
CA ILE A 822 24.61 65.05 -12.41
C ILE A 822 25.30 64.91 -13.78
N GLY A 823 26.26 63.96 -13.83
CA GLY A 823 26.92 63.59 -15.08
C GLY A 823 26.68 62.14 -15.41
N ILE A 824 26.18 61.86 -16.64
CA ILE A 824 25.85 60.53 -17.12
C ILE A 824 26.61 60.19 -18.38
N CYS A 825 27.27 59.06 -18.41
CA CYS A 825 27.97 58.60 -19.59
C CYS A 825 27.78 57.07 -19.77
N THR A 826 27.37 56.71 -20.96
CA THR A 826 27.20 55.31 -21.36
C THR A 826 28.36 54.86 -22.24
N GLY A 827 28.87 53.68 -22.03
CA GLY A 827 29.93 53.10 -22.83
C GLY A 827 30.56 51.88 -22.18
N HIS A 828 31.62 51.40 -22.81
CA HIS A 828 32.38 50.27 -22.28
C HIS A 828 33.08 50.70 -20.98
N LEU A 829 32.89 49.92 -19.94
CA LEU A 829 33.52 50.04 -18.65
C LEU A 829 33.59 48.68 -17.96
N VAL A 830 34.51 48.55 -17.02
CA VAL A 830 34.66 47.30 -16.23
C VAL A 830 33.91 47.47 -14.92
N THR A 831 33.05 46.52 -14.59
CA THR A 831 32.38 46.40 -13.27
C THR A 831 32.86 45.15 -12.55
N GLY A 832 32.99 45.16 -11.24
CA GLY A 832 33.39 44.00 -10.48
C GLY A 832 34.03 44.34 -9.13
N ASN A 833 34.53 43.31 -8.45
CA ASN A 833 35.19 43.44 -7.15
C ASN A 833 36.61 43.93 -7.31
N MET A 834 36.85 45.18 -6.98
CA MET A 834 38.14 45.82 -7.11
C MET A 834 38.69 46.23 -5.72
N GLY A 835 39.99 46.13 -5.54
CA GLY A 835 40.63 46.49 -4.29
C GLY A 835 41.74 45.51 -3.88
N SER A 836 41.74 45.08 -2.65
CA SER A 836 42.62 44.03 -2.13
C SER A 836 41.83 42.82 -1.64
N GLU A 837 42.48 41.69 -1.47
CA GLU A 837 41.85 40.50 -0.88
C GLU A 837 41.19 40.75 0.49
N ALA A 838 41.73 41.69 1.26
CA ALA A 838 41.19 42.06 2.58
C ALA A 838 40.07 43.08 2.53
N ARG A 839 39.90 43.81 1.41
CA ARG A 839 38.88 44.85 1.25
C ARG A 839 38.59 45.03 -0.22
N MET A 840 37.44 44.51 -0.65
CA MET A 840 36.92 44.63 -2.00
C MET A 840 35.71 45.57 -1.98
N ASN A 841 35.58 46.35 -3.05
CA ASN A 841 34.37 47.11 -3.34
C ASN A 841 33.86 46.68 -4.73
N TYR A 842 32.61 46.45 -4.83
CA TYR A 842 32.00 46.28 -6.15
C TYR A 842 31.87 47.65 -6.78
N THR A 843 32.63 47.94 -7.81
CA THR A 843 32.76 49.27 -8.37
C THR A 843 32.95 49.22 -9.90
N MET A 844 32.93 50.36 -10.52
CA MET A 844 33.15 50.54 -11.94
C MET A 844 34.53 51.23 -12.25
N MET A 845 35.13 50.91 -13.37
CA MET A 845 36.37 51.54 -13.81
C MET A 845 36.39 51.64 -15.37
N GLY A 846 36.94 52.73 -15.85
CA GLY A 846 37.08 52.91 -17.30
C GLY A 846 37.05 54.39 -17.73
N ASP A 847 37.29 54.64 -18.99
CA ASP A 847 37.21 56.00 -19.55
C ASP A 847 35.78 56.58 -19.51
N THR A 848 34.78 55.75 -19.69
CA THR A 848 33.36 56.10 -19.54
C THR A 848 33.05 56.66 -18.17
N VAL A 849 33.61 56.03 -17.13
CA VAL A 849 33.46 56.46 -15.70
C VAL A 849 34.10 57.86 -15.52
N ASN A 850 35.32 58.03 -16.05
CA ASN A 850 36.03 59.30 -15.97
C ASN A 850 35.30 60.41 -16.72
N LEU A 851 34.65 60.07 -17.85
CA LEU A 851 33.87 61.04 -18.63
C LEU A 851 32.60 61.45 -17.88
N ALA A 852 31.86 60.48 -17.24
CA ALA A 852 30.69 60.82 -16.42
C ALA A 852 31.04 61.78 -15.28
N ALA A 853 32.15 61.53 -14.53
CA ALA A 853 32.62 62.42 -13.50
C ALA A 853 32.98 63.83 -14.02
N ARG A 854 33.56 63.88 -15.22
CA ARG A 854 33.87 65.19 -15.89
C ARG A 854 32.64 65.92 -16.39
N LEU A 855 31.61 65.19 -16.84
CA LEU A 855 30.33 65.78 -17.20
C LEU A 855 29.64 66.44 -15.99
N GLU A 856 29.68 65.74 -14.83
CA GLU A 856 29.22 66.32 -13.57
C GLU A 856 29.95 67.62 -13.28
N SER A 857 31.31 67.60 -13.25
CA SER A 857 32.08 68.79 -12.84
C SER A 857 32.01 69.93 -13.88
N SER A 858 31.95 69.62 -15.19
CA SER A 858 31.81 70.64 -16.27
C SER A 858 30.44 71.28 -16.32
N ALA A 859 29.43 70.62 -15.79
CA ALA A 859 28.07 71.20 -15.70
C ALA A 859 28.06 72.57 -15.04
N LYS A 860 28.99 72.83 -14.09
CA LYS A 860 29.19 74.14 -13.48
C LYS A 860 29.55 75.24 -14.50
N GLN A 861 30.34 74.90 -15.51
CA GLN A 861 30.78 75.93 -16.48
C GLN A 861 29.65 76.34 -17.42
N TYR A 862 28.74 75.37 -17.71
CA TYR A 862 27.56 75.64 -18.51
C TYR A 862 26.40 76.19 -17.71
N GLY A 863 26.48 76.11 -16.39
CA GLY A 863 25.35 76.48 -15.51
C GLY A 863 24.16 75.55 -15.66
N VAL A 864 24.40 74.28 -15.94
CA VAL A 864 23.37 73.24 -16.07
C VAL A 864 23.49 72.20 -14.96
N TYR A 865 22.44 71.41 -14.71
CA TYR A 865 22.44 70.46 -13.60
C TYR A 865 22.53 69.00 -14.00
N ILE A 866 22.08 68.65 -15.23
CA ILE A 866 22.24 67.28 -15.68
C ILE A 866 22.95 67.30 -17.06
N GLN A 867 24.15 66.72 -17.15
CA GLN A 867 24.84 66.55 -18.39
C GLN A 867 24.93 65.09 -18.76
N ILE A 868 24.64 64.81 -20.04
CA ILE A 868 24.72 63.46 -20.60
C ILE A 868 25.58 63.44 -21.85
N SER A 869 26.30 62.29 -22.06
CA SER A 869 27.07 62.09 -23.28
C SER A 869 26.18 61.75 -24.47
N ASP A 870 26.72 61.91 -25.68
CA ASP A 870 26.07 61.45 -26.92
C ASP A 870 25.72 59.96 -26.92
N THR A 871 26.57 59.10 -26.35
CA THR A 871 26.36 57.67 -26.18
C THR A 871 25.17 57.38 -25.24
N THR A 872 24.91 58.25 -24.26
CA THR A 872 23.74 58.13 -23.39
C THR A 872 22.50 58.64 -24.09
N TYR A 873 22.63 59.75 -24.84
CA TYR A 873 21.49 60.42 -25.50
C TYR A 873 20.90 59.63 -26.64
N LYS A 874 21.76 59.06 -27.52
CA LYS A 874 21.31 58.38 -28.76
C LYS A 874 20.24 57.31 -28.55
N PRO A 875 20.37 56.37 -27.59
CA PRO A 875 19.34 55.35 -27.30
C PRO A 875 18.03 55.96 -26.81
N VAL A 876 18.08 57.08 -26.12
CA VAL A 876 16.93 57.67 -25.39
C VAL A 876 16.35 58.95 -26.08
N LYS A 877 16.83 59.31 -27.27
CA LYS A 877 16.49 60.58 -27.97
C LYS A 877 14.99 60.85 -28.16
N ASP A 878 14.19 59.78 -28.27
CA ASP A 878 12.74 59.85 -28.45
C ASP A 878 11.97 59.89 -27.11
N LEU A 879 12.66 59.71 -26.00
CA LEU A 879 12.09 59.67 -24.66
C LEU A 879 12.33 60.92 -23.86
N PHE A 880 13.45 61.65 -24.14
CA PHE A 880 13.81 62.81 -23.32
C PHE A 880 14.10 64.05 -24.18
N VAL A 881 13.77 65.20 -23.62
CA VAL A 881 14.07 66.52 -24.18
C VAL A 881 15.46 66.95 -23.69
N VAL A 882 16.33 67.29 -24.60
CA VAL A 882 17.68 67.75 -24.32
C VAL A 882 18.02 69.07 -25.01
N ARG A 883 19.00 69.78 -24.47
CA ARG A 883 19.66 70.86 -25.14
C ARG A 883 21.06 70.44 -25.62
N ASP A 884 21.37 70.55 -26.88
CA ASP A 884 22.70 70.37 -27.40
C ASP A 884 23.62 71.47 -26.80
N LEU A 885 24.63 71.04 -26.00
CA LEU A 885 25.46 72.00 -25.33
C LEU A 885 26.75 72.32 -26.13
N ASP A 886 27.59 71.30 -26.37
CA ASP A 886 28.92 71.54 -26.89
C ASP A 886 29.57 70.29 -27.44
N PHE A 887 30.68 70.49 -28.24
CA PHE A 887 31.66 69.46 -28.54
C PHE A 887 32.86 69.67 -27.62
N VAL A 888 33.03 68.81 -26.66
CA VAL A 888 34.09 68.98 -25.66
C VAL A 888 35.25 68.05 -25.88
N VAL A 889 36.42 68.57 -26.11
CA VAL A 889 37.67 67.80 -26.07
C VAL A 889 38.13 67.67 -24.63
N VAL A 890 37.91 66.48 -24.06
CA VAL A 890 38.32 66.23 -22.66
C VAL A 890 39.84 66.03 -22.62
N LYS A 891 40.49 66.60 -21.61
CA LYS A 891 41.96 66.49 -21.44
C LYS A 891 42.40 65.02 -21.49
N GLY A 892 43.25 64.69 -22.49
CA GLY A 892 43.77 63.36 -22.73
C GLY A 892 43.05 62.57 -23.85
N LYS A 893 42.00 63.15 -24.49
CA LYS A 893 41.43 62.57 -25.72
C LYS A 893 41.62 63.52 -26.88
N THR A 894 41.73 62.97 -28.06
CA THR A 894 41.87 63.74 -29.33
C THR A 894 40.53 63.92 -30.03
N GLU A 895 39.52 63.12 -29.71
CA GLU A 895 38.22 63.20 -30.31
C GLU A 895 37.23 63.95 -29.40
N PRO A 896 36.49 64.91 -29.96
CA PRO A 896 35.52 65.67 -29.20
C PRO A 896 34.29 64.80 -28.87
N ALA A 897 33.83 64.87 -27.62
CA ALA A 897 32.57 64.26 -27.18
C ALA A 897 31.47 65.30 -27.21
N GLN A 898 30.33 65.00 -27.88
CA GLN A 898 29.14 65.82 -27.84
C GLN A 898 28.44 65.61 -26.50
N VAL A 899 28.08 66.73 -25.89
CA VAL A 899 27.41 66.74 -24.55
C VAL A 899 26.11 67.49 -24.64
N TYR A 900 25.15 66.98 -23.88
CA TYR A 900 23.81 67.51 -23.81
C TYR A 900 23.38 67.82 -22.37
N GLU A 901 22.55 68.84 -22.20
CA GLU A 901 21.75 69.01 -20.97
C GLU A 901 20.49 68.17 -21.11
N LEU A 902 20.24 67.33 -20.10
CA LEU A 902 19.00 66.62 -19.97
C LEU A 902 17.98 67.47 -19.23
N ILE A 903 16.81 67.69 -19.80
CA ILE A 903 15.84 68.64 -19.29
C ILE A 903 14.63 67.92 -18.68
N SER A 904 13.94 67.12 -19.44
CA SER A 904 12.73 66.45 -18.98
C SER A 904 12.39 65.22 -19.85
N GLU A 905 11.46 64.44 -19.47
CA GLU A 905 10.80 63.47 -20.36
C GLU A 905 10.02 64.24 -21.44
N VAL A 906 9.94 63.64 -22.67
CA VAL A 906 9.13 64.22 -23.77
C VAL A 906 7.67 64.45 -23.33
N GLY A 907 7.16 65.66 -23.57
CA GLY A 907 5.81 66.06 -23.21
C GLY A 907 5.65 66.59 -21.80
N LYS A 908 6.74 66.58 -20.99
CA LYS A 908 6.77 67.15 -19.64
C LYS A 908 7.70 68.38 -19.51
N GLU A 909 8.19 68.86 -20.64
CA GLU A 909 9.10 70.02 -20.68
C GLU A 909 8.41 71.28 -20.13
N PRO A 910 9.06 72.07 -19.25
CA PRO A 910 8.58 73.33 -18.78
C PRO A 910 8.39 74.32 -19.96
N ASP A 911 7.33 75.14 -19.91
CA ASP A 911 6.97 76.05 -21.00
C ASP A 911 8.11 77.02 -21.39
N LEU A 912 8.99 77.36 -20.49
CA LEU A 912 10.18 78.14 -20.74
C LEU A 912 11.07 77.52 -21.84
N TYR A 913 11.32 76.21 -21.72
CA TYR A 913 12.17 75.44 -22.65
C TYR A 913 11.57 75.32 -24.05
N LYS A 914 10.26 75.39 -24.19
CA LYS A 914 9.62 75.40 -25.53
C LYS A 914 10.03 76.58 -26.39
N LYS A 915 10.42 77.73 -25.75
CA LYS A 915 10.92 78.92 -26.40
C LYS A 915 12.41 78.97 -26.39
N LEU A 916 13.05 78.60 -25.33
CA LEU A 916 14.50 78.67 -25.13
C LEU A 916 15.23 77.72 -26.05
N LEU A 917 14.80 76.48 -26.20
CA LEU A 917 15.55 75.45 -27.00
C LEU A 917 15.68 75.87 -28.46
N PRO A 918 14.61 76.31 -29.19
CA PRO A 918 14.76 76.72 -30.54
C PRO A 918 15.69 77.96 -30.71
N ALA A 919 15.58 78.93 -29.76
CA ALA A 919 16.44 80.11 -29.83
C ALA A 919 17.91 79.84 -29.53
N PHE A 920 18.18 78.96 -28.58
CA PHE A 920 19.52 78.49 -28.27
C PHE A 920 20.13 77.63 -29.40
N HIS A 921 19.39 76.71 -29.96
CA HIS A 921 19.87 75.90 -31.09
C HIS A 921 20.12 76.69 -32.34
N GLU A 922 19.33 77.70 -32.62
CA GLU A 922 19.61 78.64 -33.69
C GLU A 922 20.93 79.38 -33.46
N ALA A 923 21.12 79.91 -32.25
CA ALA A 923 22.37 80.56 -31.86
C ALA A 923 23.59 79.63 -31.93
N LEU A 924 23.46 78.38 -31.53
CA LEU A 924 24.51 77.36 -31.60
C LEU A 924 24.81 77.00 -33.05
N ALA A 925 23.82 76.91 -33.94
CA ALA A 925 24.03 76.72 -35.35
C ALA A 925 24.82 77.84 -35.99
N LEU A 926 24.54 79.06 -35.63
CA LEU A 926 25.32 80.24 -36.15
C LEU A 926 26.76 80.18 -35.60
N TYR A 927 26.96 79.77 -34.34
CA TYR A 927 28.28 79.59 -33.81
C TYR A 927 29.09 78.48 -34.54
N ARG A 928 28.46 77.29 -34.75
CA ARG A 928 29.10 76.20 -35.51
C ARG A 928 29.35 76.55 -36.96
N ASN A 929 28.61 77.47 -37.57
CA ASN A 929 28.81 77.96 -38.88
C ASN A 929 29.85 79.14 -38.92
N GLN A 930 30.46 79.51 -37.82
CA GLN A 930 31.44 80.58 -37.64
C GLN A 930 30.84 82.01 -37.93
N ASP A 931 29.53 82.17 -37.82
CA ASP A 931 28.93 83.45 -37.91
C ASP A 931 28.87 84.22 -36.57
N TRP A 932 30.08 84.56 -36.08
CA TRP A 932 30.27 85.00 -34.69
C TRP A 932 29.38 86.17 -34.28
N LYS A 933 29.24 87.18 -35.22
CA LYS A 933 28.48 88.39 -34.93
C LYS A 933 26.98 88.06 -34.71
N LYS A 934 26.40 87.28 -35.61
CA LYS A 934 24.98 86.88 -35.42
C LYS A 934 24.80 85.89 -34.28
N ALA A 935 25.76 85.01 -34.06
CA ALA A 935 25.74 84.09 -32.93
C ALA A 935 25.68 84.89 -31.64
N ILE A 936 26.53 85.98 -31.47
CA ILE A 936 26.45 86.80 -30.23
C ILE A 936 25.03 87.40 -30.02
N GLU A 937 24.44 87.95 -31.08
CA GLU A 937 23.08 88.54 -31.00
C GLU A 937 22.05 87.47 -30.66
N ALA A 938 22.07 86.29 -31.24
CA ALA A 938 21.22 85.18 -30.98
C ALA A 938 21.41 84.59 -29.55
N PHE A 939 22.67 84.51 -29.10
CA PHE A 939 22.90 84.08 -27.73
C PHE A 939 22.45 85.09 -26.71
N LYS A 940 22.54 86.38 -26.94
CA LYS A 940 21.96 87.40 -26.07
C LYS A 940 20.44 87.30 -26.01
N ALA A 941 19.79 87.10 -27.16
CA ALA A 941 18.32 86.89 -27.15
C ALA A 941 17.93 85.57 -26.45
N SER A 942 18.73 84.48 -26.59
CA SER A 942 18.52 83.22 -25.85
C SER A 942 18.80 83.38 -24.32
N ASP A 943 19.79 84.19 -23.94
CA ASP A 943 20.10 84.49 -22.54
C ASP A 943 18.92 85.17 -21.80
N GLU A 944 18.17 86.07 -22.51
CA GLU A 944 16.98 86.73 -21.94
C GLU A 944 15.83 85.73 -21.62
N LEU A 945 15.87 84.54 -22.23
CA LEU A 945 14.92 83.43 -21.95
C LEU A 945 15.37 82.48 -20.86
N GLU A 946 16.63 82.56 -20.41
CA GLU A 946 17.21 81.69 -19.41
C GLU A 946 16.71 81.98 -18.01
N ASP A 947 16.39 80.93 -17.24
CA ASP A 947 16.00 81.07 -15.83
C ASP A 947 17.22 81.32 -14.96
N MET A 948 17.30 82.46 -14.33
CA MET A 948 18.40 82.85 -13.42
C MET A 948 17.89 82.88 -11.98
N PHE A 949 18.07 81.84 -11.27
CA PHE A 949 17.68 81.75 -9.86
C PHE A 949 18.89 81.89 -8.95
N PRO A 950 18.71 82.20 -7.64
CA PRO A 950 19.81 82.34 -6.69
C PRO A 950 20.82 81.19 -6.69
N GLY A 951 22.12 81.48 -6.93
CA GLY A 951 23.20 80.44 -7.05
C GLY A 951 23.56 80.09 -8.48
N ARG A 952 22.76 80.35 -9.48
CA ARG A 952 23.12 80.20 -10.89
C ARG A 952 23.91 81.43 -11.38
N SER A 953 25.20 81.25 -11.54
CA SER A 953 26.14 82.32 -11.91
C SER A 953 26.31 82.50 -13.44
N THR A 954 25.97 81.43 -14.20
CA THR A 954 26.10 81.45 -15.65
C THR A 954 25.00 80.54 -16.26
N ASN A 955 24.88 80.55 -17.56
CA ASN A 955 24.03 79.67 -18.37
C ASN A 955 24.72 79.40 -19.71
N PRO A 956 24.24 78.40 -20.50
CA PRO A 956 24.86 78.06 -21.78
C PRO A 956 24.99 79.24 -22.73
N SER A 957 23.97 80.07 -22.81
CA SER A 957 23.93 81.25 -23.67
C SER A 957 25.04 82.30 -23.36
N ARG A 958 25.20 82.60 -22.04
CA ARG A 958 26.28 83.46 -21.54
C ARG A 958 27.69 82.94 -21.76
N LEU A 959 27.83 81.59 -21.72
CA LEU A 959 29.10 80.93 -21.96
C LEU A 959 29.60 81.14 -23.42
N TYR A 960 28.70 81.11 -24.35
CA TYR A 960 29.03 81.17 -25.75
C TYR A 960 29.33 82.62 -26.23
N ILE A 961 28.80 83.64 -25.59
CA ILE A 961 29.05 85.03 -25.96
C ILE A 961 30.56 85.36 -25.89
N PRO A 962 31.32 85.18 -24.81
CA PRO A 962 32.73 85.39 -24.75
C PRO A 962 33.55 84.57 -25.75
N ARG A 963 33.07 83.31 -25.99
CA ARG A 963 33.75 82.41 -26.99
C ARG A 963 33.59 82.99 -28.42
N CYS A 964 32.45 83.48 -28.75
CA CYS A 964 32.21 84.17 -30.05
C CYS A 964 33.08 85.41 -30.14
N GLU A 965 33.18 86.25 -29.10
CA GLU A 965 34.02 87.44 -29.02
C GLU A 965 35.52 87.09 -29.23
N TYR A 966 35.98 85.94 -28.55
CA TYR A 966 37.36 85.45 -28.71
C TYR A 966 37.62 85.01 -30.12
N TYR A 967 36.69 84.30 -30.82
CA TYR A 967 36.86 83.80 -32.13
C TYR A 967 36.74 84.90 -33.23
N LEU A 968 36.15 86.09 -32.93
CA LEU A 968 36.21 87.25 -33.77
C LEU A 968 37.66 87.72 -33.99
N ASP A 969 38.43 87.66 -32.97
CA ASP A 969 39.85 88.12 -32.99
C ASP A 969 40.84 86.98 -33.28
N ASN A 970 40.43 85.72 -32.99
CA ASN A 970 41.25 84.48 -33.08
C ASN A 970 40.54 83.41 -33.89
N SER A 971 40.34 83.55 -35.22
CA SER A 971 39.62 82.61 -36.03
C SER A 971 40.23 81.22 -35.94
N PRO A 972 39.39 80.18 -35.70
CA PRO A 972 39.81 78.79 -35.55
C PRO A 972 40.17 78.18 -36.93
N GLY A 973 39.90 78.85 -38.09
CA GLY A 973 40.15 78.33 -39.42
C GLY A 973 39.02 77.48 -39.98
N ASP A 974 39.10 77.24 -41.38
CA ASP A 974 38.04 76.56 -42.12
C ASP A 974 37.83 75.10 -41.72
N ASN A 975 38.81 74.45 -41.13
CA ASN A 975 38.74 73.02 -40.68
C ASN A 975 38.37 72.82 -39.23
N TRP A 976 37.79 73.83 -38.59
CA TRP A 976 37.34 73.75 -37.23
C TRP A 976 36.17 72.82 -37.11
N ASP A 977 36.27 71.88 -36.14
CA ASP A 977 35.27 70.82 -35.86
C ASP A 977 34.14 71.23 -34.91
N GLY A 978 34.05 72.52 -34.58
CA GLY A 978 33.06 73.03 -33.63
C GLY A 978 33.38 72.86 -32.15
N SER A 979 34.50 72.24 -31.82
CA SER A 979 34.90 71.97 -30.48
C SER A 979 35.54 73.14 -29.76
N TRP A 980 35.38 73.16 -28.44
CA TRP A 980 36.13 74.06 -27.52
C TRP A 980 37.01 73.26 -26.58
N THR A 981 38.29 73.56 -26.52
CA THR A 981 39.21 72.90 -25.61
C THR A 981 39.14 73.56 -24.22
N MET A 982 38.67 72.80 -23.26
CA MET A 982 38.66 73.26 -21.88
C MET A 982 40.07 73.34 -21.31
N THR A 983 40.53 74.53 -20.90
CA THR A 983 41.85 74.79 -20.37
C THR A 983 41.94 74.79 -18.85
N SER A 984 40.84 74.79 -18.12
CA SER A 984 40.76 74.72 -16.63
C SER A 984 40.06 73.40 -16.18
N LYS A 985 40.53 72.92 -15.00
CA LYS A 985 39.86 71.83 -14.26
C LYS A 985 38.59 72.34 -13.61
#